data_82e5e77005afc9c714f6bc9262e2c5e9
#
_entry.id   82e5e77005afc9c714f6bc9262e2c5e9
#
_cell.length_a   1.000
_cell.length_b   1.000
_cell.length_c   1.000
_cell.angle_alpha   90.00
_cell.angle_beta   90.00
_cell.angle_gamma   90.00
#
_symmetry.space_group_name_H-M   'P 1'
#
loop_
_entity.id
_entity.type
_entity.pdbx_description
1 polymer ?
#
loop_
_entity_poly.entity_id
_entity_poly.type
_entity_poly.pdbx_seq_one_letter_code
_entity_poly.pdbx_strand_id
1 'polypeptide(L)'
;MTQDDSNGWTRRRFLAGTVGTSAWAAMSRDVSAAQTTPRPGDGSTSQPLPADAQERMRGRLRLMRVGLAQEPADVVIEGGTLLDTITGELLPGWGVAIAGDRIAAIGDVGRHVGPRTVRVTATGMTLVPGFVDAHYHGESSRLSARRHAEVTLPQGLTAYFEGTHEITNAARGLPGVEYFVEAGRRLPQKIYPCVSSATPPSPVETTSGYIGYSETALAFERWPEEARGIDEVMDLPRVLDGSARLHGVIQATLDDRRVVAGHGSPPLDVLDGWIAAGIMSSHSSRIAESLTMLRKGVHLQLKTERTADIIRQLVDLPLRDWRNVGLAVDDRTVADLLDRGGIDHEVRTAIALGVPPITAYQMATINNAAHWQVSHLHGVLAPGRYADVLIVSDFEKVAIDRVFANGRLVAEQGRLAGPLDAGPIDPALRNTVRLSRELRASDFEILAPPNRRDVRAYVLPPRYFSRELGPITKTLPASGGRVQRDLPRGITKFAIVERYGKGMSIGVSFWELGFDQGAIAWTVNHDHHNLGVFGASDEDMAVAANRCAAIGGGYVIVKDGTVLAELPLPVAGLMSDDDPLAVAEAIRKLDKVAAGLHPAPALAEHPTDRITFMNLTCDPWKYSLTDLGLFNLETQQRMPVVF
;
A
#
# COMPACT_ATOMS: atom_id res chain seq x y z
N MET A 1 -34.47 -1.69 59.36
CA MET A 1 -35.72 -1.54 58.61
C MET A 1 -35.30 -1.61 57.15
N THR A 2 -35.28 -2.81 56.60
CA THR A 2 -36.29 -3.46 55.72
C THR A 2 -36.36 -2.73 54.34
N GLN A 3 -36.13 -3.27 53.21
CA GLN A 3 -36.19 -4.58 52.53
C GLN A 3 -35.46 -4.36 51.22
N ASP A 4 -34.51 -5.12 50.75
CA ASP A 4 -34.58 -6.40 50.02
C ASP A 4 -35.52 -6.36 48.78
N ASP A 5 -34.93 -6.37 47.60
CA ASP A 5 -35.50 -7.07 46.45
C ASP A 5 -34.42 -7.40 45.43
N SER A 6 -33.94 -8.63 45.56
CA SER A 6 -33.12 -9.35 44.61
C SER A 6 -33.96 -9.81 43.41
N ASN A 7 -33.58 -9.46 42.18
CA ASN A 7 -34.03 -10.20 41.01
C ASN A 7 -32.84 -10.75 40.23
N GLY A 8 -32.44 -11.96 40.66
CA GLY A 8 -31.46 -12.77 39.99
C GLY A 8 -31.98 -13.32 38.66
N TRP A 9 -31.31 -12.99 37.59
CA TRP A 9 -31.41 -13.71 36.31
C TRP A 9 -30.46 -14.91 36.38
N THR A 10 -31.00 -16.08 36.74
CA THR A 10 -30.29 -17.35 36.70
C THR A 10 -30.19 -17.90 35.26
N ARG A 11 -28.98 -18.26 34.87
CA ARG A 11 -28.56 -18.93 33.61
C ARG A 11 -29.09 -20.38 33.45
N ARG A 12 -30.36 -20.64 33.74
CA ARG A 12 -30.94 -22.01 33.64
C ARG A 12 -32.36 -22.00 33.11
N ARG A 13 -32.55 -21.53 31.84
CA ARG A 13 -33.78 -21.86 31.08
C ARG A 13 -33.59 -21.62 29.56
N PHE A 14 -32.54 -22.16 28.96
CA PHE A 14 -32.44 -22.17 27.50
C PHE A 14 -32.02 -23.55 26.92
N LEU A 15 -32.28 -24.61 27.64
CA LEU A 15 -32.09 -25.99 27.19
C LEU A 15 -33.27 -26.84 27.62
N ALA A 16 -34.42 -26.67 26.97
CA ALA A 16 -35.48 -27.65 26.82
C ALA A 16 -36.56 -27.11 25.88
N GLY A 17 -36.28 -27.20 24.60
CA GLY A 17 -37.21 -27.01 23.50
C GLY A 17 -36.80 -27.92 22.37
N THR A 18 -36.91 -29.23 22.58
CA THR A 18 -36.93 -30.21 21.50
C THR A 18 -38.15 -29.93 20.62
N VAL A 19 -37.98 -29.09 19.61
CA VAL A 19 -38.93 -29.02 18.48
C VAL A 19 -38.39 -29.94 17.40
N GLY A 20 -39.22 -30.89 17.06
CA GLY A 20 -38.89 -32.10 16.33
C GLY A 20 -38.19 -31.90 14.97
N THR A 21 -37.21 -32.72 14.78
CA THR A 21 -36.46 -32.99 13.55
C THR A 21 -37.30 -33.60 12.42
N SER A 22 -38.64 -33.64 12.56
CA SER A 22 -39.54 -34.27 11.60
C SER A 22 -40.21 -33.33 10.58
N ALA A 23 -40.17 -32.01 10.77
CA ALA A 23 -40.75 -31.06 9.83
C ALA A 23 -39.82 -30.64 8.67
N TRP A 24 -38.49 -30.72 8.88
CA TRP A 24 -37.51 -30.40 7.83
C TRP A 24 -37.19 -31.55 6.88
N ALA A 25 -37.37 -32.81 7.31
CA ALA A 25 -37.17 -33.99 6.47
C ALA A 25 -38.27 -34.18 5.45
N ALA A 26 -39.44 -33.57 5.64
CA ALA A 26 -40.55 -33.62 4.68
C ALA A 26 -40.45 -32.57 3.56
N MET A 27 -39.66 -31.49 3.75
CA MET A 27 -39.44 -30.45 2.71
C MET A 27 -38.32 -30.79 1.73
N SER A 28 -37.52 -31.83 1.98
CA SER A 28 -36.34 -32.17 1.15
C SER A 28 -36.62 -33.25 0.09
N ARG A 29 -37.87 -33.72 -0.08
CA ARG A 29 -38.18 -34.82 -1.02
C ARG A 29 -38.96 -34.43 -2.27
N ASP A 30 -39.42 -33.19 -2.42
CA ASP A 30 -40.24 -32.78 -3.58
C ASP A 30 -39.73 -31.53 -4.32
N VAL A 31 -38.41 -31.35 -4.45
CA VAL A 31 -37.83 -30.39 -5.40
C VAL A 31 -37.26 -31.10 -6.63
N SER A 32 -37.93 -32.19 -7.06
CA SER A 32 -37.67 -32.73 -8.38
C SER A 32 -38.81 -32.29 -9.32
N ALA A 33 -38.45 -31.41 -10.28
CA ALA A 33 -39.27 -31.02 -11.42
C ALA A 33 -40.61 -30.28 -11.11
N ALA A 34 -40.57 -29.21 -10.32
CA ALA A 34 -41.58 -28.17 -10.44
C ALA A 34 -41.20 -27.24 -11.60
N GLN A 35 -41.69 -27.49 -12.78
CA GLN A 35 -41.94 -26.43 -13.76
C GLN A 35 -42.83 -25.40 -13.03
N THR A 36 -42.25 -24.27 -12.63
CA THR A 36 -42.96 -23.15 -12.04
C THR A 36 -43.83 -22.53 -13.14
N THR A 37 -45.10 -22.97 -13.23
CA THR A 37 -46.13 -22.16 -13.87
C THR A 37 -46.24 -20.85 -13.07
N PRO A 38 -46.15 -19.68 -13.72
CA PRO A 38 -46.33 -18.41 -13.03
C PRO A 38 -47.70 -18.37 -12.35
N ARG A 39 -47.74 -17.96 -11.07
CA ARG A 39 -49.02 -17.67 -10.40
C ARG A 39 -49.72 -16.54 -11.15
N PRO A 40 -51.02 -16.67 -11.49
CA PRO A 40 -51.77 -15.58 -12.09
C PRO A 40 -51.90 -14.45 -11.07
N GLY A 41 -51.27 -13.32 -11.33
CA GLY A 41 -51.40 -12.12 -10.48
C GLY A 41 -50.19 -11.21 -10.42
N ASP A 42 -49.00 -11.65 -10.86
CA ASP A 42 -47.82 -10.80 -10.90
C ASP A 42 -47.70 -10.10 -12.27
N GLY A 43 -48.46 -9.02 -12.43
CA GLY A 43 -48.50 -8.19 -13.64
C GLY A 43 -47.27 -7.29 -13.84
N SER A 44 -46.11 -7.63 -13.26
CA SER A 44 -44.85 -7.01 -13.58
C SER A 44 -44.24 -7.68 -14.79
N THR A 45 -44.31 -7.05 -15.94
CA THR A 45 -43.39 -7.32 -17.06
C THR A 45 -42.01 -6.93 -16.58
N SER A 46 -41.34 -7.85 -15.85
CA SER A 46 -39.92 -7.63 -15.45
C SER A 46 -39.10 -7.51 -16.72
N GLN A 47 -38.50 -6.34 -16.94
CA GLN A 47 -37.52 -6.21 -18.02
C GLN A 47 -36.45 -7.30 -17.84
N PRO A 48 -36.03 -7.95 -18.93
CA PRO A 48 -34.98 -8.97 -18.83
C PRO A 48 -33.75 -8.36 -18.21
N LEU A 49 -33.13 -9.06 -17.23
CA LEU A 49 -31.89 -8.64 -16.62
C LEU A 49 -30.83 -8.36 -17.70
N PRO A 50 -29.97 -7.32 -17.53
CA PRO A 50 -28.80 -7.14 -18.37
C PRO A 50 -27.94 -8.40 -18.47
N ALA A 51 -27.24 -8.61 -19.58
CA ALA A 51 -26.52 -9.87 -19.85
C ALA A 51 -25.48 -10.21 -18.76
N ASP A 52 -24.75 -9.21 -18.29
CA ASP A 52 -23.79 -9.32 -17.20
C ASP A 52 -24.44 -9.69 -15.86
N ALA A 53 -25.61 -9.11 -15.56
CA ALA A 53 -26.40 -9.48 -14.37
C ALA A 53 -26.93 -10.92 -14.45
N GLN A 54 -27.32 -11.37 -15.65
CA GLN A 54 -27.71 -12.78 -15.88
C GLN A 54 -26.53 -13.73 -15.65
N GLU A 55 -25.34 -13.36 -16.09
CA GLU A 55 -24.15 -14.17 -15.89
C GLU A 55 -23.77 -14.26 -14.40
N ARG A 56 -23.73 -13.13 -13.70
CA ARG A 56 -23.52 -13.11 -12.24
C ARG A 56 -24.57 -13.94 -11.49
N MET A 57 -25.82 -13.86 -11.90
CA MET A 57 -26.91 -14.69 -11.33
C MET A 57 -26.67 -16.17 -11.56
N ARG A 58 -26.31 -16.58 -12.79
CA ARG A 58 -26.00 -17.99 -13.11
C ARG A 58 -24.84 -18.52 -12.25
N GLY A 59 -23.77 -17.72 -12.10
CA GLY A 59 -22.64 -18.06 -11.23
C GLY A 59 -23.08 -18.26 -9.78
N ARG A 60 -23.87 -17.33 -9.23
CA ARG A 60 -24.41 -17.44 -7.86
C ARG A 60 -25.32 -18.66 -7.67
N LEU A 61 -26.17 -18.96 -8.64
CA LEU A 61 -27.04 -20.14 -8.59
C LEU A 61 -26.24 -21.45 -8.64
N ARG A 62 -25.17 -21.51 -9.46
CA ARG A 62 -24.24 -22.63 -9.46
C ARG A 62 -23.57 -22.80 -8.11
N LEU A 63 -23.04 -21.71 -7.56
CA LEU A 63 -22.39 -21.70 -6.24
C LEU A 63 -23.34 -22.26 -5.16
N MET A 64 -24.58 -21.84 -5.17
CA MET A 64 -25.64 -22.35 -4.25
C MET A 64 -25.84 -23.85 -4.42
N ARG A 65 -25.95 -24.36 -5.66
CA ARG A 65 -26.16 -25.81 -5.92
C ARG A 65 -24.96 -26.65 -5.46
N VAL A 66 -23.72 -26.13 -5.69
CA VAL A 66 -22.51 -26.75 -5.17
C VAL A 66 -22.52 -26.75 -3.63
N GLY A 67 -22.85 -25.61 -3.00
CA GLY A 67 -22.96 -25.52 -1.54
C GLY A 67 -23.97 -26.51 -0.92
N LEU A 68 -25.05 -26.81 -1.66
CA LEU A 68 -26.05 -27.81 -1.27
C LEU A 68 -25.66 -29.26 -1.65
N ALA A 69 -24.46 -29.46 -2.21
CA ALA A 69 -24.01 -30.75 -2.78
C ALA A 69 -24.95 -31.34 -3.86
N GLN A 70 -25.67 -30.48 -4.58
CA GLN A 70 -26.49 -30.85 -5.74
C GLN A 70 -25.64 -30.89 -7.03
N GLU A 71 -24.52 -30.15 -7.04
CA GLU A 71 -23.48 -30.22 -8.06
C GLU A 71 -22.13 -30.43 -7.37
N PRO A 72 -21.17 -31.14 -7.99
CA PRO A 72 -19.83 -31.31 -7.42
C PRO A 72 -19.04 -29.99 -7.47
N ALA A 73 -18.15 -29.82 -6.50
CA ALA A 73 -17.18 -28.74 -6.47
C ALA A 73 -16.10 -28.92 -7.56
N ASP A 74 -15.48 -27.79 -7.98
CA ASP A 74 -14.33 -27.82 -8.88
C ASP A 74 -13.07 -28.28 -8.13
N VAL A 75 -12.88 -27.76 -6.90
CA VAL A 75 -11.78 -28.11 -6.01
C VAL A 75 -12.33 -28.40 -4.61
N VAL A 76 -11.76 -29.40 -3.96
CA VAL A 76 -12.00 -29.70 -2.54
C VAL A 76 -10.66 -29.77 -1.82
N ILE A 77 -10.47 -28.92 -0.81
CA ILE A 77 -9.32 -28.96 0.10
C ILE A 77 -9.77 -29.63 1.40
N GLU A 78 -9.14 -30.72 1.78
CA GLU A 78 -9.61 -31.56 2.89
C GLU A 78 -8.48 -32.05 3.82
N GLY A 79 -8.87 -32.52 5.02
CA GLY A 79 -7.97 -33.15 5.98
C GLY A 79 -7.14 -32.18 6.83
N GLY A 80 -7.36 -30.88 6.69
CA GLY A 80 -6.66 -29.84 7.46
C GLY A 80 -7.39 -29.41 8.73
N THR A 81 -6.86 -28.35 9.35
CA THR A 81 -7.50 -27.57 10.40
C THR A 81 -7.86 -26.19 9.81
N LEU A 82 -9.12 -25.78 9.85
CA LEU A 82 -9.55 -24.49 9.32
C LEU A 82 -9.48 -23.43 10.41
N LEU A 83 -8.84 -22.28 10.12
CA LEU A 83 -8.93 -21.09 10.94
C LEU A 83 -10.23 -20.34 10.62
N ASP A 84 -11.13 -20.28 11.59
CA ASP A 84 -12.26 -19.35 11.58
C ASP A 84 -11.83 -18.01 12.17
N THR A 85 -11.68 -17.02 11.29
CA THR A 85 -11.25 -15.68 11.69
C THR A 85 -12.36 -14.85 12.36
N ILE A 86 -13.62 -15.30 12.31
CA ILE A 86 -14.75 -14.64 12.97
C ILE A 86 -14.84 -15.06 14.44
N THR A 87 -14.81 -16.38 14.71
CA THR A 87 -14.92 -16.91 16.06
C THR A 87 -13.57 -17.01 16.78
N GLY A 88 -12.46 -16.96 16.03
CA GLY A 88 -11.12 -17.15 16.55
C GLY A 88 -10.84 -18.61 16.93
N GLU A 89 -11.43 -19.58 16.20
CA GLU A 89 -11.31 -21.00 16.47
C GLU A 89 -10.46 -21.71 15.39
N LEU A 90 -9.74 -22.74 15.82
CA LEU A 90 -9.15 -23.73 14.93
C LEU A 90 -10.07 -24.94 14.87
N LEU A 91 -10.58 -25.28 13.68
CA LEU A 91 -11.59 -26.30 13.46
C LEU A 91 -10.98 -27.52 12.76
N PRO A 92 -10.56 -28.57 13.51
CA PRO A 92 -9.93 -29.76 12.96
C PRO A 92 -10.87 -30.52 12.04
N GLY A 93 -10.33 -31.02 10.91
CA GLY A 93 -11.08 -31.81 9.93
C GLY A 93 -12.02 -31.01 9.02
N TRP A 94 -12.09 -29.67 9.20
CA TRP A 94 -12.84 -28.83 8.31
C TRP A 94 -12.06 -28.58 7.01
N GLY A 95 -12.78 -28.73 5.88
CA GLY A 95 -12.25 -28.46 4.55
C GLY A 95 -12.98 -27.32 3.86
N VAL A 96 -12.60 -27.07 2.61
CA VAL A 96 -13.16 -26.03 1.74
C VAL A 96 -13.55 -26.64 0.41
N ALA A 97 -14.82 -26.45 -0.02
CA ALA A 97 -15.30 -26.80 -1.36
C ALA A 97 -15.43 -25.53 -2.19
N ILE A 98 -14.86 -25.53 -3.40
CA ILE A 98 -14.71 -24.37 -4.27
C ILE A 98 -15.50 -24.58 -5.56
N ALA A 99 -16.20 -23.54 -6.00
CA ALA A 99 -16.87 -23.48 -7.29
C ALA A 99 -16.52 -22.18 -8.03
N GLY A 100 -15.78 -22.31 -9.12
CA GLY A 100 -15.19 -21.17 -9.83
C GLY A 100 -14.19 -20.42 -8.94
N ASP A 101 -14.42 -19.13 -8.75
CA ASP A 101 -13.59 -18.23 -7.93
C ASP A 101 -14.07 -18.10 -6.47
N ARG A 102 -15.10 -18.86 -6.06
CA ARG A 102 -15.77 -18.70 -4.77
C ARG A 102 -15.78 -19.97 -3.94
N ILE A 103 -15.77 -19.77 -2.63
CA ILE A 103 -16.04 -20.84 -1.66
C ILE A 103 -17.52 -21.18 -1.71
N ALA A 104 -17.85 -22.46 -1.94
CA ALA A 104 -19.21 -22.97 -1.96
C ALA A 104 -19.64 -23.54 -0.60
N ALA A 105 -18.71 -24.22 0.10
CA ALA A 105 -18.98 -24.83 1.40
C ALA A 105 -17.67 -24.92 2.22
N ILE A 106 -17.83 -24.98 3.54
CA ILE A 106 -16.76 -25.31 4.51
C ILE A 106 -17.27 -26.41 5.46
N GLY A 107 -16.35 -27.08 6.14
CA GLY A 107 -16.68 -28.16 7.09
C GLY A 107 -16.44 -29.54 6.50
N ASP A 108 -17.40 -30.47 6.66
CA ASP A 108 -17.35 -31.77 5.98
C ASP A 108 -17.68 -31.60 4.49
N VAL A 109 -16.64 -31.56 3.67
CA VAL A 109 -16.73 -31.33 2.24
C VAL A 109 -16.72 -32.61 1.40
N GLY A 110 -16.69 -33.79 2.01
CA GLY A 110 -16.63 -35.08 1.31
C GLY A 110 -17.80 -35.29 0.32
N ARG A 111 -18.97 -34.81 0.66
CA ARG A 111 -20.19 -34.88 -0.21
C ARG A 111 -20.13 -33.99 -1.45
N HIS A 112 -19.19 -33.06 -1.55
CA HIS A 112 -19.03 -32.15 -2.69
C HIS A 112 -18.07 -32.70 -3.75
N VAL A 113 -17.48 -33.89 -3.50
CA VAL A 113 -16.54 -34.53 -4.43
C VAL A 113 -17.31 -35.24 -5.55
N GLY A 114 -16.91 -34.98 -6.78
CA GLY A 114 -17.42 -35.66 -7.97
C GLY A 114 -16.27 -36.15 -8.87
N PRO A 115 -16.57 -36.81 -10.00
CA PRO A 115 -15.53 -37.43 -10.84
C PRO A 115 -14.49 -36.48 -11.41
N ARG A 116 -14.78 -35.18 -11.49
CA ARG A 116 -13.90 -34.14 -12.04
C ARG A 116 -13.36 -33.21 -10.96
N THR A 117 -13.72 -33.39 -9.72
CA THR A 117 -13.24 -32.57 -8.61
C THR A 117 -11.75 -32.78 -8.36
N VAL A 118 -11.00 -31.71 -8.37
CA VAL A 118 -9.60 -31.71 -7.93
C VAL A 118 -9.57 -31.82 -6.41
N ARG A 119 -8.97 -32.90 -5.89
CA ARG A 119 -8.82 -33.08 -4.43
C ARG A 119 -7.44 -32.66 -3.98
N VAL A 120 -7.40 -31.83 -2.95
CA VAL A 120 -6.18 -31.29 -2.36
C VAL A 120 -6.13 -31.69 -0.89
N THR A 121 -5.12 -32.49 -0.53
CA THR A 121 -4.94 -32.93 0.85
C THR A 121 -4.13 -31.89 1.64
N ALA A 122 -4.63 -31.50 2.81
CA ALA A 122 -4.00 -30.58 3.75
C ALA A 122 -3.80 -31.21 5.15
N THR A 123 -3.61 -32.53 5.22
CA THR A 123 -3.45 -33.26 6.49
C THR A 123 -2.28 -32.71 7.29
N GLY A 124 -2.53 -32.36 8.56
CA GLY A 124 -1.54 -31.76 9.45
C GLY A 124 -1.21 -30.29 9.17
N MET A 125 -1.91 -29.66 8.22
CA MET A 125 -1.73 -28.25 7.86
C MET A 125 -2.96 -27.41 8.27
N THR A 126 -2.79 -26.09 8.32
CA THR A 126 -3.86 -25.15 8.63
C THR A 126 -4.33 -24.42 7.37
N LEU A 127 -5.65 -24.37 7.17
CA LEU A 127 -6.29 -23.60 6.12
C LEU A 127 -6.62 -22.22 6.68
N VAL A 128 -6.07 -21.16 6.09
CA VAL A 128 -6.32 -19.79 6.50
C VAL A 128 -6.78 -18.95 5.29
N PRO A 129 -7.53 -17.85 5.49
CA PRO A 129 -7.85 -16.94 4.39
C PRO A 129 -6.58 -16.37 3.78
N GLY A 130 -6.62 -16.05 2.48
CA GLY A 130 -5.57 -15.26 1.85
C GLY A 130 -5.35 -13.94 2.58
N PHE A 131 -4.11 -13.50 2.68
CA PHE A 131 -3.78 -12.25 3.33
C PHE A 131 -4.34 -11.04 2.57
N VAL A 132 -4.78 -10.06 3.35
CA VAL A 132 -5.28 -8.77 2.90
C VAL A 132 -4.41 -7.69 3.53
N ASP A 133 -3.65 -6.96 2.74
CA ASP A 133 -2.85 -5.84 3.22
C ASP A 133 -3.66 -4.55 3.21
N ALA A 134 -3.71 -3.85 4.33
CA ALA A 134 -4.56 -2.66 4.49
C ALA A 134 -3.97 -1.38 3.89
N HIS A 135 -2.66 -1.36 3.63
CA HIS A 135 -1.96 -0.19 3.13
C HIS A 135 -0.63 -0.61 2.51
N TYR A 136 -0.51 -0.41 1.22
CA TYR A 136 0.62 -0.89 0.43
C TYR A 136 0.96 0.08 -0.71
N HIS A 137 2.25 0.22 -1.01
CA HIS A 137 2.75 0.93 -2.18
C HIS A 137 3.51 -0.05 -3.08
N GLY A 138 2.80 -0.63 -4.05
CA GLY A 138 3.38 -1.62 -4.97
C GLY A 138 4.55 -1.04 -5.76
N GLU A 139 4.50 0.24 -6.11
CA GLU A 139 5.58 0.97 -6.80
C GLU A 139 6.86 1.03 -5.95
N SER A 140 6.76 1.07 -4.63
CA SER A 140 7.92 1.07 -3.72
C SER A 140 8.74 -0.20 -3.81
N SER A 141 8.16 -1.29 -4.31
CA SER A 141 8.93 -2.48 -4.68
C SER A 141 9.85 -2.27 -5.88
N ARG A 142 9.65 -1.20 -6.66
CA ARG A 142 10.26 -0.91 -7.97
C ARG A 142 9.81 -1.89 -9.07
N LEU A 143 8.76 -2.64 -8.85
CA LEU A 143 8.23 -3.63 -9.79
C LEU A 143 6.88 -3.21 -10.38
N SER A 144 6.64 -3.57 -11.64
CA SER A 144 5.29 -3.51 -12.22
C SER A 144 4.32 -4.41 -11.44
N ALA A 145 3.01 -4.14 -11.52
CA ALA A 145 1.99 -4.91 -10.79
C ALA A 145 2.09 -6.42 -11.03
N ARG A 146 2.42 -6.85 -12.27
CA ARG A 146 2.64 -8.26 -12.59
C ARG A 146 3.86 -8.82 -11.84
N ARG A 147 4.99 -8.14 -11.90
CA ARG A 147 6.24 -8.56 -11.26
C ARG A 147 6.14 -8.53 -9.74
N HIS A 148 5.41 -7.56 -9.21
CA HIS A 148 5.09 -7.50 -7.79
C HIS A 148 4.27 -8.72 -7.35
N ALA A 149 3.21 -9.07 -8.09
CA ALA A 149 2.40 -10.26 -7.81
C ALA A 149 3.21 -11.58 -7.91
N GLU A 150 4.22 -11.65 -8.80
CA GLU A 150 5.12 -12.81 -8.91
C GLU A 150 5.90 -13.07 -7.61
N VAL A 151 6.22 -12.01 -6.86
CA VAL A 151 6.94 -12.09 -5.57
C VAL A 151 5.96 -12.31 -4.41
N THR A 152 4.86 -11.59 -4.38
CA THR A 152 4.01 -11.50 -3.19
C THR A 152 2.90 -12.56 -3.11
N LEU A 153 2.45 -13.14 -4.23
CA LEU A 153 1.50 -14.27 -4.21
C LEU A 153 2.07 -15.49 -3.48
N PRO A 154 3.33 -15.93 -3.72
CA PRO A 154 3.92 -17.01 -2.92
C PRO A 154 4.02 -16.71 -1.43
N GLN A 155 4.02 -15.43 -1.04
CA GLN A 155 4.00 -14.96 0.35
C GLN A 155 2.57 -14.85 0.92
N GLY A 156 1.55 -15.28 0.17
CA GLY A 156 0.16 -15.35 0.62
C GLY A 156 -0.65 -14.06 0.46
N LEU A 157 -0.10 -13.00 -0.13
CA LEU A 157 -0.83 -11.76 -0.38
C LEU A 157 -1.81 -11.94 -1.55
N THR A 158 -3.09 -12.10 -1.25
CA THR A 158 -4.13 -12.29 -2.27
C THR A 158 -4.97 -11.05 -2.56
N ALA A 159 -4.94 -10.07 -1.65
CA ALA A 159 -5.58 -8.78 -1.85
C ALA A 159 -4.82 -7.67 -1.12
N TYR A 160 -4.78 -6.47 -1.68
CA TYR A 160 -4.18 -5.31 -1.01
C TYR A 160 -4.80 -3.99 -1.46
N PHE A 161 -4.66 -2.98 -0.59
CA PHE A 161 -5.10 -1.62 -0.83
C PHE A 161 -3.89 -0.78 -1.22
N GLU A 162 -3.84 -0.45 -2.52
CA GLU A 162 -2.74 0.26 -3.15
C GLU A 162 -2.87 1.76 -2.95
N GLY A 163 -1.89 2.38 -2.29
CA GLY A 163 -1.77 3.83 -2.24
C GLY A 163 -1.23 4.36 -3.57
N THR A 164 -2.06 5.10 -4.32
CA THR A 164 -1.71 5.47 -5.70
C THR A 164 -1.13 6.87 -5.85
N HIS A 165 -0.71 7.53 -4.76
CA HIS A 165 -0.22 8.91 -4.88
C HIS A 165 1.07 9.02 -5.69
N GLU A 166 1.95 8.03 -5.66
CA GLU A 166 3.17 8.02 -6.46
C GLU A 166 2.85 8.05 -7.96
N ILE A 167 2.13 7.02 -8.43
CA ILE A 167 1.85 6.92 -9.86
C ILE A 167 0.92 8.03 -10.35
N THR A 168 -0.01 8.52 -9.54
CA THR A 168 -0.90 9.61 -9.93
C THR A 168 -0.16 10.93 -10.10
N ASN A 169 0.88 11.18 -9.29
CA ASN A 169 1.77 12.32 -9.47
C ASN A 169 2.65 12.18 -10.72
N ALA A 170 3.07 10.97 -11.07
CA ALA A 170 3.93 10.69 -12.21
C ALA A 170 3.16 10.52 -13.54
N ALA A 171 1.91 10.08 -13.51
CA ALA A 171 1.13 9.63 -14.67
C ALA A 171 -0.21 10.38 -14.86
N ARG A 172 -0.23 11.68 -14.66
CA ARG A 172 -1.37 12.58 -14.93
C ARG A 172 -2.66 12.27 -14.16
N GLY A 173 -2.56 11.79 -12.92
CA GLY A 173 -3.71 11.54 -12.07
C GLY A 173 -4.39 10.20 -12.35
N LEU A 174 -5.69 10.20 -12.69
CA LEU A 174 -6.50 8.98 -12.82
C LEU A 174 -5.94 7.88 -13.74
N PRO A 175 -5.19 8.12 -14.83
CA PRO A 175 -4.50 7.05 -15.56
C PRO A 175 -3.56 6.19 -14.70
N GLY A 176 -2.99 6.75 -13.63
CA GLY A 176 -2.21 5.97 -12.66
C GLY A 176 -3.08 5.01 -11.85
N VAL A 177 -4.26 5.44 -11.42
CA VAL A 177 -5.27 4.58 -10.76
C VAL A 177 -5.73 3.47 -11.71
N GLU A 178 -6.05 3.83 -12.96
CA GLU A 178 -6.51 2.89 -13.99
C GLU A 178 -5.52 1.75 -14.24
N TYR A 179 -4.23 2.03 -14.20
CA TYR A 179 -3.19 1.01 -14.35
C TYR A 179 -3.35 -0.14 -13.33
N PHE A 180 -3.55 0.18 -12.06
CA PHE A 180 -3.73 -0.83 -11.03
C PHE A 180 -5.10 -1.51 -11.11
N VAL A 181 -6.15 -0.80 -11.49
CA VAL A 181 -7.48 -1.40 -11.75
C VAL A 181 -7.37 -2.48 -12.83
N GLU A 182 -6.79 -2.14 -13.98
CA GLU A 182 -6.69 -3.08 -15.11
C GLU A 182 -5.78 -4.27 -14.80
N ALA A 183 -4.69 -4.05 -14.07
CA ALA A 183 -3.82 -5.13 -13.59
C ALA A 183 -4.58 -6.07 -12.63
N GLY A 184 -5.28 -5.52 -11.63
CA GLY A 184 -6.03 -6.28 -10.63
C GLY A 184 -7.20 -7.09 -11.20
N ARG A 185 -7.79 -6.64 -12.31
CA ARG A 185 -8.84 -7.39 -13.03
C ARG A 185 -8.33 -8.66 -13.71
N ARG A 186 -7.04 -8.71 -14.03
CA ARG A 186 -6.42 -9.83 -14.75
C ARG A 186 -5.61 -10.74 -13.85
N LEU A 187 -4.97 -10.18 -12.84
CA LEU A 187 -4.17 -10.94 -11.88
C LEU A 187 -5.07 -11.79 -10.96
N PRO A 188 -4.59 -12.92 -10.48
CA PRO A 188 -5.28 -13.63 -9.41
C PRO A 188 -5.27 -12.86 -8.09
N GLN A 189 -4.31 -11.97 -7.88
CA GLN A 189 -4.22 -11.04 -6.76
C GLN A 189 -5.15 -9.84 -6.99
N LYS A 190 -6.02 -9.52 -6.03
CA LYS A 190 -6.91 -8.37 -6.11
C LYS A 190 -6.18 -7.12 -5.69
N ILE A 191 -6.19 -6.11 -6.55
CA ILE A 191 -5.64 -4.79 -6.28
C ILE A 191 -6.80 -3.83 -6.11
N TYR A 192 -6.86 -3.15 -4.97
CA TYR A 192 -7.83 -2.11 -4.66
C TYR A 192 -7.11 -0.76 -4.63
N PRO A 193 -6.98 -0.06 -5.77
CA PRO A 193 -6.33 1.23 -5.77
C PRO A 193 -7.15 2.25 -5.00
N CYS A 194 -6.50 2.89 -4.03
CA CYS A 194 -7.03 4.01 -3.29
C CYS A 194 -6.73 5.29 -4.05
N VAL A 195 -7.73 6.14 -4.26
CA VAL A 195 -7.56 7.40 -4.99
C VAL A 195 -6.66 8.34 -4.19
N SER A 196 -5.71 8.98 -4.83
CA SER A 196 -4.72 9.82 -4.16
C SER A 196 -5.34 11.04 -3.46
N SER A 197 -4.99 11.25 -2.21
CA SER A 197 -5.21 12.51 -1.49
C SER A 197 -4.10 13.53 -1.76
N ALA A 198 -2.93 13.07 -2.22
CA ALA A 198 -1.69 13.83 -2.36
C ALA A 198 -1.26 14.05 -3.82
N THR A 199 -2.19 14.47 -4.69
CA THR A 199 -1.90 14.83 -6.08
C THR A 199 -2.47 16.23 -6.41
N PRO A 200 -1.65 17.29 -6.33
CA PRO A 200 -0.26 17.34 -5.86
C PRO A 200 -0.12 17.11 -4.34
N PRO A 201 1.06 16.66 -3.87
CA PRO A 201 1.33 16.51 -2.44
C PRO A 201 1.28 17.85 -1.70
N SER A 202 1.81 18.90 -2.31
CA SER A 202 1.73 20.27 -1.81
C SER A 202 1.48 21.28 -2.92
N PRO A 203 1.03 22.51 -2.60
CA PRO A 203 0.79 23.56 -3.61
C PRO A 203 2.08 24.26 -4.10
N VAL A 204 3.24 23.95 -3.50
CA VAL A 204 4.52 24.62 -3.79
C VAL A 204 5.47 23.79 -4.65
N GLU A 205 4.92 22.86 -5.43
CA GLU A 205 5.68 21.98 -6.32
C GLU A 205 4.89 21.63 -7.58
N THR A 206 5.59 21.11 -8.59
CA THR A 206 4.98 20.69 -9.84
C THR A 206 4.84 19.17 -9.88
N THR A 207 3.65 18.68 -10.26
CA THR A 207 3.37 17.26 -10.51
C THR A 207 2.72 17.09 -11.87
N SER A 208 2.62 15.86 -12.39
CA SER A 208 1.97 15.63 -13.67
C SER A 208 0.45 15.70 -13.58
N GLY A 209 -0.12 15.28 -12.46
CA GLY A 209 -1.56 15.12 -12.23
C GLY A 209 -2.16 16.15 -11.30
N TYR A 210 -3.48 16.06 -11.18
CA TYR A 210 -4.28 16.77 -10.18
C TYR A 210 -5.45 15.87 -9.79
N ILE A 211 -5.74 15.79 -8.50
CA ILE A 211 -6.92 15.11 -7.95
C ILE A 211 -7.58 16.06 -6.93
N GLY A 212 -8.83 16.35 -7.19
CA GLY A 212 -9.74 17.09 -6.34
C GLY A 212 -11.07 16.36 -6.19
N TYR A 213 -12.13 17.07 -5.81
CA TYR A 213 -13.47 16.51 -5.65
C TYR A 213 -13.95 15.77 -6.91
N SER A 214 -13.87 16.42 -8.07
CA SER A 214 -14.41 15.89 -9.34
C SER A 214 -13.68 14.64 -9.81
N GLU A 215 -12.35 14.61 -9.71
CA GLU A 215 -11.54 13.46 -10.10
C GLU A 215 -11.80 12.28 -9.16
N THR A 216 -11.95 12.53 -7.86
CA THR A 216 -12.27 11.52 -6.86
C THR A 216 -13.64 10.91 -7.11
N ALA A 217 -14.67 11.74 -7.30
CA ALA A 217 -16.02 11.29 -7.62
C ALA A 217 -16.05 10.46 -8.93
N LEU A 218 -15.33 10.94 -9.96
CA LEU A 218 -15.21 10.24 -11.24
C LEU A 218 -14.51 8.88 -11.10
N ALA A 219 -13.51 8.76 -10.24
CA ALA A 219 -12.83 7.47 -9.98
C ALA A 219 -13.81 6.46 -9.36
N PHE A 220 -14.60 6.89 -8.39
CA PHE A 220 -15.60 6.02 -7.75
C PHE A 220 -16.75 5.63 -8.69
N GLU A 221 -17.14 6.52 -9.58
CA GLU A 221 -18.12 6.22 -10.64
C GLU A 221 -17.57 5.20 -11.65
N ARG A 222 -16.31 5.36 -12.08
CA ARG A 222 -15.67 4.48 -13.07
C ARG A 222 -15.32 3.10 -12.52
N TRP A 223 -14.88 3.04 -11.27
CA TRP A 223 -14.34 1.84 -10.64
C TRP A 223 -15.02 1.55 -9.29
N PRO A 224 -16.36 1.34 -9.28
CA PRO A 224 -17.13 1.23 -8.06
C PRO A 224 -16.75 0.01 -7.21
N GLU A 225 -16.23 -1.04 -7.84
CA GLU A 225 -15.83 -2.27 -7.14
C GLU A 225 -14.36 -2.28 -6.73
N GLU A 226 -13.50 -1.54 -7.42
CA GLU A 226 -12.06 -1.54 -7.19
C GLU A 226 -11.61 -0.37 -6.29
N ALA A 227 -12.03 0.86 -6.57
CA ALA A 227 -11.64 2.04 -5.78
C ALA A 227 -12.45 2.11 -4.49
N ARG A 228 -11.90 1.64 -3.36
CA ARG A 228 -12.62 1.48 -2.09
C ARG A 228 -12.52 2.69 -1.15
N GLY A 229 -11.72 3.67 -1.50
CA GLY A 229 -11.54 4.88 -0.73
C GLY A 229 -10.40 5.73 -1.26
N ILE A 230 -9.93 6.64 -0.44
CA ILE A 230 -8.70 7.40 -0.70
C ILE A 230 -7.55 6.86 0.13
N ASP A 231 -6.35 7.02 -0.43
CA ASP A 231 -5.13 6.71 0.28
C ASP A 231 -4.84 7.73 1.41
N GLU A 232 -3.72 7.59 2.04
CA GLU A 232 -3.32 8.34 3.22
C GLU A 232 -3.42 9.86 3.09
N VAL A 233 -4.20 10.48 3.98
CA VAL A 233 -4.27 11.92 4.12
C VAL A 233 -3.08 12.41 4.94
N MET A 234 -2.02 12.86 4.27
CA MET A 234 -0.72 13.21 4.87
C MET A 234 -0.61 14.66 5.33
N ASP A 235 -1.20 15.61 4.58
CA ASP A 235 -1.01 17.04 4.80
C ASP A 235 -1.87 17.56 5.97
N LEU A 236 -1.42 17.26 7.20
CA LEU A 236 -2.11 17.70 8.42
C LEU A 236 -2.38 19.22 8.46
N PRO A 237 -1.43 20.12 8.13
CA PRO A 237 -1.72 21.55 8.07
C PRO A 237 -2.88 21.90 7.15
N ARG A 238 -2.98 21.26 5.98
CA ARG A 238 -4.06 21.52 5.02
C ARG A 238 -5.40 20.92 5.43
N VAL A 239 -5.39 19.84 6.21
CA VAL A 239 -6.62 19.35 6.85
C VAL A 239 -7.12 20.38 7.85
N LEU A 240 -6.24 20.93 8.70
CA LEU A 240 -6.62 21.83 9.79
C LEU A 240 -7.01 23.24 9.30
N ASP A 241 -6.41 23.73 8.24
CA ASP A 241 -6.72 25.06 7.67
C ASP A 241 -7.89 25.06 6.68
N GLY A 242 -8.47 23.90 6.39
CA GLY A 242 -9.64 23.78 5.53
C GLY A 242 -9.34 23.90 4.03
N SER A 243 -8.20 23.40 3.56
CA SER A 243 -7.84 23.40 2.13
C SER A 243 -8.97 22.87 1.25
N ALA A 244 -9.48 23.72 0.34
CA ALA A 244 -10.61 23.37 -0.51
C ALA A 244 -10.36 22.13 -1.39
N ARG A 245 -9.10 21.92 -1.88
CA ARG A 245 -8.75 20.72 -2.64
C ARG A 245 -8.84 19.47 -1.77
N LEU A 246 -8.13 19.46 -0.63
CA LEU A 246 -8.01 18.27 0.20
C LEU A 246 -9.36 17.90 0.83
N HIS A 247 -10.09 18.88 1.38
CA HIS A 247 -11.44 18.65 1.87
C HIS A 247 -12.43 18.27 0.76
N GLY A 248 -12.20 18.71 -0.49
CA GLY A 248 -12.95 18.25 -1.65
C GLY A 248 -12.76 16.76 -1.91
N VAL A 249 -11.52 16.26 -1.86
CA VAL A 249 -11.19 14.81 -1.98
C VAL A 249 -11.85 14.01 -0.85
N ILE A 250 -11.71 14.48 0.40
CA ILE A 250 -12.35 13.86 1.57
C ILE A 250 -13.87 13.84 1.40
N GLN A 251 -14.48 14.97 1.00
CA GLN A 251 -15.94 15.08 0.86
C GLN A 251 -16.47 14.13 -0.22
N ALA A 252 -15.84 14.07 -1.40
CA ALA A 252 -16.24 13.13 -2.45
C ALA A 252 -16.21 11.68 -1.98
N THR A 253 -15.24 11.34 -1.12
CA THR A 253 -15.11 10.01 -0.54
C THR A 253 -16.23 9.70 0.46
N LEU A 254 -16.56 10.68 1.31
CA LEU A 254 -17.65 10.56 2.29
C LEU A 254 -19.04 10.52 1.62
N ASP A 255 -19.25 11.30 0.55
CA ASP A 255 -20.50 11.30 -0.23
C ASP A 255 -20.78 9.91 -0.83
N ASP A 256 -19.72 9.19 -1.25
CA ASP A 256 -19.82 7.82 -1.77
C ASP A 256 -19.67 6.74 -0.67
N ARG A 257 -19.62 7.14 0.61
CA ARG A 257 -19.55 6.26 1.79
C ARG A 257 -18.34 5.32 1.80
N ARG A 258 -17.20 5.81 1.29
CA ARG A 258 -15.95 5.05 1.23
C ARG A 258 -14.99 5.43 2.35
N VAL A 259 -13.88 4.70 2.42
CA VAL A 259 -12.89 4.87 3.47
C VAL A 259 -11.99 6.07 3.17
N VAL A 260 -11.81 6.92 4.17
CA VAL A 260 -10.79 7.98 4.18
C VAL A 260 -9.63 7.48 5.02
N ALA A 261 -8.57 7.02 4.38
CA ALA A 261 -7.36 6.60 5.10
C ALA A 261 -6.49 7.80 5.47
N GLY A 262 -5.81 7.72 6.59
CA GLY A 262 -4.94 8.78 7.09
C GLY A 262 -3.50 8.33 7.28
N HIS A 263 -2.64 9.28 7.55
CA HIS A 263 -1.19 9.11 7.71
C HIS A 263 -0.69 9.61 9.05
N GLY A 264 0.28 8.90 9.61
CA GLY A 264 1.08 9.34 10.73
C GLY A 264 0.34 9.48 12.05
N SER A 265 0.89 10.29 12.93
CA SER A 265 0.36 10.51 14.29
C SER A 265 0.19 12.01 14.52
N PRO A 266 -0.99 12.57 14.28
CA PRO A 266 -1.27 13.95 14.61
C PRO A 266 -1.05 14.21 16.11
N PRO A 267 -0.56 15.41 16.52
CA PRO A 267 -0.48 15.80 17.91
C PRO A 267 -1.84 15.66 18.62
N LEU A 268 -1.83 15.32 19.92
CA LEU A 268 -3.05 15.02 20.67
C LEU A 268 -4.04 16.19 20.76
N ASP A 269 -3.54 17.40 20.73
CA ASP A 269 -4.35 18.64 20.80
C ASP A 269 -5.15 18.93 19.52
N VAL A 270 -4.75 18.36 18.38
CA VAL A 270 -5.45 18.48 17.09
C VAL A 270 -6.10 17.18 16.62
N LEU A 271 -5.88 16.08 17.33
CA LEU A 271 -6.32 14.74 16.93
C LEU A 271 -7.85 14.64 16.73
N ASP A 272 -8.65 15.28 17.60
CA ASP A 272 -10.10 15.25 17.46
C ASP A 272 -10.58 15.98 16.20
N GLY A 273 -9.95 17.10 15.87
CA GLY A 273 -10.24 17.82 14.62
C GLY A 273 -9.88 17.01 13.38
N TRP A 274 -8.74 16.33 13.42
CA TRP A 274 -8.30 15.46 12.33
C TRP A 274 -9.26 14.27 12.12
N ILE A 275 -9.68 13.59 13.18
CA ILE A 275 -10.69 12.52 13.10
C ILE A 275 -12.03 13.06 12.62
N ALA A 276 -12.46 14.22 13.16
CA ALA A 276 -13.72 14.85 12.77
C ALA A 276 -13.76 15.30 11.30
N ALA A 277 -12.61 15.49 10.66
CA ALA A 277 -12.52 15.72 9.21
C ALA A 277 -12.91 14.47 8.39
N GLY A 278 -13.15 13.33 9.02
CA GLY A 278 -13.62 12.09 8.39
C GLY A 278 -12.56 11.00 8.26
N ILE A 279 -11.37 11.19 8.82
CA ILE A 279 -10.26 10.25 8.68
C ILE A 279 -10.48 9.03 9.59
N MET A 280 -10.39 7.81 9.02
CA MET A 280 -10.85 6.57 9.67
C MET A 280 -9.71 5.62 10.06
N SER A 281 -8.53 5.76 9.47
CA SER A 281 -7.37 4.90 9.76
C SER A 281 -6.07 5.68 9.78
N SER A 282 -5.02 5.06 10.29
CA SER A 282 -3.65 5.57 10.17
C SER A 282 -2.61 4.49 10.42
N HIS A 283 -1.46 4.60 9.76
CA HIS A 283 -0.25 3.85 10.06
C HIS A 283 0.65 4.68 10.99
N SER A 284 0.29 4.66 12.28
CA SER A 284 0.94 5.46 13.32
C SER A 284 2.34 4.95 13.69
N SER A 285 3.23 5.86 14.07
CA SER A 285 4.58 5.55 14.54
C SER A 285 4.87 6.03 15.98
N ARG A 286 3.89 6.64 16.67
CA ARG A 286 4.05 7.16 18.04
C ARG A 286 3.10 6.45 19.02
N ILE A 287 3.65 5.92 20.11
CA ILE A 287 2.92 5.09 21.08
C ILE A 287 1.75 5.82 21.70
N ALA A 288 1.97 7.04 22.21
CA ALA A 288 0.94 7.77 22.95
C ALA A 288 -0.27 8.10 22.05
N GLU A 289 -0.01 8.61 20.87
CA GLU A 289 -1.04 8.93 19.90
C GLU A 289 -1.76 7.69 19.41
N SER A 290 -1.04 6.58 19.13
CA SER A 290 -1.62 5.33 18.61
C SER A 290 -2.70 4.77 19.53
N LEU A 291 -2.46 4.69 20.83
CA LEU A 291 -3.45 4.24 21.78
C LEU A 291 -4.66 5.18 21.86
N THR A 292 -4.41 6.48 21.82
CA THR A 292 -5.49 7.46 21.85
C THR A 292 -6.31 7.42 20.58
N MET A 293 -5.67 7.25 19.41
CA MET A 293 -6.33 7.04 18.12
C MET A 293 -7.22 5.79 18.15
N LEU A 294 -6.70 4.65 18.64
CA LEU A 294 -7.48 3.42 18.78
C LEU A 294 -8.71 3.60 19.67
N ARG A 295 -8.56 4.28 20.84
CA ARG A 295 -9.67 4.59 21.75
C ARG A 295 -10.71 5.53 21.13
N LYS A 296 -10.32 6.34 20.15
CA LYS A 296 -11.19 7.25 19.40
C LYS A 296 -11.75 6.62 18.12
N GLY A 297 -11.56 5.30 17.93
CA GLY A 297 -12.15 4.53 16.83
C GLY A 297 -11.36 4.50 15.53
N VAL A 298 -10.15 5.05 15.50
CA VAL A 298 -9.26 4.98 14.34
C VAL A 298 -8.75 3.55 14.18
N HIS A 299 -8.77 3.02 12.96
CA HIS A 299 -8.15 1.75 12.63
C HIS A 299 -6.63 1.94 12.49
N LEU A 300 -5.86 1.20 13.29
CA LEU A 300 -4.40 1.25 13.22
C LEU A 300 -3.88 0.24 12.20
N GLN A 301 -3.05 0.70 11.27
CA GLN A 301 -2.35 -0.12 10.30
C GLN A 301 -0.88 -0.20 10.72
N LEU A 302 -0.47 -1.33 11.31
CA LEU A 302 0.83 -1.47 11.96
C LEU A 302 1.85 -2.13 11.04
N LYS A 303 3.00 -1.48 10.91
CA LYS A 303 4.21 -1.98 10.25
C LYS A 303 5.14 -2.52 11.33
N THR A 304 5.24 -3.83 11.51
CA THR A 304 5.78 -4.45 12.73
C THR A 304 7.19 -3.97 13.11
N GLU A 305 8.07 -3.77 12.15
CA GLU A 305 9.43 -3.31 12.43
C GLU A 305 9.48 -1.87 12.95
N ARG A 306 8.65 -0.98 12.37
CA ARG A 306 8.60 0.44 12.75
C ARG A 306 7.73 0.69 13.97
N THR A 307 6.83 -0.24 14.29
CA THR A 307 5.82 -0.10 15.37
C THR A 307 5.93 -1.20 16.42
N ALA A 308 7.08 -1.87 16.52
CA ALA A 308 7.30 -2.95 17.48
C ALA A 308 6.95 -2.56 18.93
N ASP A 309 7.29 -1.32 19.33
CA ASP A 309 6.98 -0.85 20.68
C ASP A 309 5.48 -0.61 20.88
N ILE A 310 4.77 -0.18 19.83
CA ILE A 310 3.30 -0.06 19.87
C ILE A 310 2.68 -1.45 20.04
N ILE A 311 3.15 -2.44 19.27
CA ILE A 311 2.64 -3.81 19.34
C ILE A 311 2.87 -4.40 20.73
N ARG A 312 4.09 -4.28 21.29
CA ARG A 312 4.37 -4.73 22.68
C ARG A 312 3.46 -4.06 23.68
N GLN A 313 3.25 -2.75 23.56
CA GLN A 313 2.34 -2.03 24.46
C GLN A 313 0.89 -2.52 24.32
N LEU A 314 0.41 -2.82 23.11
CA LEU A 314 -0.93 -3.39 22.90
C LEU A 314 -1.05 -4.79 23.48
N VAL A 315 0.02 -5.60 23.43
CA VAL A 315 0.08 -6.94 24.04
C VAL A 315 0.06 -6.84 25.57
N ASP A 316 0.81 -5.91 26.16
CA ASP A 316 0.89 -5.69 27.61
C ASP A 316 -0.42 -5.11 28.18
N LEU A 317 -1.20 -4.41 27.37
CA LEU A 317 -2.55 -3.99 27.74
C LEU A 317 -3.50 -5.19 27.69
N PRO A 318 -4.47 -5.31 28.61
CA PRO A 318 -5.50 -6.34 28.49
C PRO A 318 -6.50 -5.98 27.37
N LEU A 319 -6.00 -5.73 26.16
CA LEU A 319 -6.82 -5.42 25.00
C LEU A 319 -7.65 -6.65 24.65
N ARG A 320 -8.97 -6.53 24.79
CA ARG A 320 -9.91 -7.64 24.55
C ARG A 320 -10.37 -7.72 23.10
N ASP A 321 -10.26 -6.62 22.38
CA ASP A 321 -10.79 -6.48 21.04
C ASP A 321 -9.73 -5.83 20.12
N TRP A 322 -9.26 -6.59 19.16
CA TRP A 322 -8.23 -6.21 18.20
C TRP A 322 -8.79 -5.83 16.82
N ARG A 323 -10.13 -5.74 16.67
CA ARG A 323 -10.75 -5.54 15.35
C ARG A 323 -10.31 -4.25 14.64
N ASN A 324 -9.92 -3.21 15.37
CA ASN A 324 -9.42 -1.96 14.83
C ASN A 324 -7.88 -1.91 14.76
N VAL A 325 -7.24 -3.06 14.76
CA VAL A 325 -5.79 -3.18 14.56
C VAL A 325 -5.55 -4.11 13.39
N GLY A 326 -4.88 -3.61 12.36
CA GLY A 326 -4.47 -4.36 11.18
C GLY A 326 -2.95 -4.32 10.99
N LEU A 327 -2.46 -5.23 10.14
CA LEU A 327 -1.07 -5.24 9.68
C LEU A 327 -1.01 -4.65 8.27
N ALA A 328 0.08 -3.96 7.96
CA ALA A 328 0.35 -3.39 6.66
C ALA A 328 1.86 -3.45 6.35
N VAL A 329 2.21 -3.57 5.08
CA VAL A 329 3.60 -3.56 4.63
C VAL A 329 4.08 -2.14 4.34
N ASP A 330 3.23 -1.31 3.74
CA ASP A 330 3.57 0.04 3.29
C ASP A 330 4.70 0.03 2.23
N ASP A 331 5.70 0.88 2.33
CA ASP A 331 6.86 0.92 1.44
C ASP A 331 7.82 -0.24 1.69
N ARG A 332 8.07 -1.06 0.67
CA ARG A 332 9.07 -2.13 0.74
C ARG A 332 9.69 -2.40 -0.63
N THR A 333 11.01 -2.40 -0.70
CA THR A 333 11.73 -2.72 -1.94
C THR A 333 11.62 -4.21 -2.28
N VAL A 334 11.80 -4.57 -3.56
CA VAL A 334 11.83 -5.99 -3.96
C VAL A 334 12.97 -6.75 -3.29
N ALA A 335 14.09 -6.11 -2.99
CA ALA A 335 15.19 -6.74 -2.26
C ALA A 335 14.74 -7.17 -0.86
N ASP A 336 14.04 -6.30 -0.14
CA ASP A 336 13.47 -6.62 1.16
C ASP A 336 12.34 -7.65 1.10
N LEU A 337 11.47 -7.58 0.08
CA LEU A 337 10.41 -8.58 -0.13
C LEU A 337 10.97 -9.98 -0.34
N LEU A 338 12.09 -10.12 -1.07
CA LEU A 338 12.75 -11.40 -1.31
C LEU A 338 13.53 -11.89 -0.10
N ASP A 339 14.15 -10.99 0.66
CA ASP A 339 15.01 -11.34 1.78
C ASP A 339 14.21 -11.62 3.07
N ARG A 340 13.10 -10.93 3.29
CA ARG A 340 12.32 -10.97 4.55
C ARG A 340 10.89 -11.43 4.37
N GLY A 341 10.26 -11.11 3.26
CA GLY A 341 8.84 -11.30 2.96
C GLY A 341 8.04 -10.00 2.99
N GLY A 342 6.76 -10.10 2.74
CA GLY A 342 5.77 -9.03 2.77
C GLY A 342 4.86 -9.14 3.99
N ILE A 343 3.55 -9.25 3.76
CA ILE A 343 2.55 -9.36 4.84
C ILE A 343 2.71 -10.63 5.69
N ASP A 344 3.26 -11.70 5.14
CA ASP A 344 3.63 -12.91 5.89
C ASP A 344 4.72 -12.65 6.93
N HIS A 345 5.68 -11.79 6.60
CA HIS A 345 6.70 -11.31 7.55
C HIS A 345 6.06 -10.46 8.66
N GLU A 346 5.10 -9.58 8.32
CA GLU A 346 4.38 -8.78 9.30
C GLU A 346 3.64 -9.67 10.30
N VAL A 347 2.93 -10.72 9.84
CA VAL A 347 2.25 -11.70 10.70
C VAL A 347 3.25 -12.44 11.59
N ARG A 348 4.35 -12.97 11.02
CA ARG A 348 5.40 -13.65 11.79
C ARG A 348 5.99 -12.77 12.88
N THR A 349 6.29 -11.54 12.54
CA THR A 349 6.90 -10.58 13.47
C THR A 349 5.91 -10.16 14.57
N ALA A 350 4.64 -9.96 14.25
CA ALA A 350 3.60 -9.71 15.25
C ALA A 350 3.50 -10.85 16.27
N ILE A 351 3.51 -12.11 15.82
CA ILE A 351 3.55 -13.29 16.68
C ILE A 351 4.80 -13.29 17.57
N ALA A 352 5.97 -13.03 16.97
CA ALA A 352 7.23 -12.95 17.71
C ALA A 352 7.26 -11.82 18.76
N LEU A 353 6.50 -10.75 18.56
CA LEU A 353 6.31 -9.65 19.50
C LEU A 353 5.27 -9.94 20.59
N GLY A 354 4.63 -11.12 20.58
CA GLY A 354 3.69 -11.58 21.60
C GLY A 354 2.22 -11.46 21.24
N VAL A 355 1.87 -11.06 20.03
CA VAL A 355 0.47 -11.11 19.56
C VAL A 355 0.04 -12.58 19.47
N PRO A 356 -1.13 -12.97 20.02
CA PRO A 356 -1.63 -14.34 19.86
C PRO A 356 -1.70 -14.72 18.37
N PRO A 357 -1.25 -15.91 17.95
CA PRO A 357 -1.18 -16.28 16.54
C PRO A 357 -2.49 -16.06 15.78
N ILE A 358 -3.63 -16.51 16.31
CA ILE A 358 -4.95 -16.30 15.69
C ILE A 358 -5.23 -14.81 15.47
N THR A 359 -4.92 -13.97 16.47
CA THR A 359 -5.10 -12.51 16.38
C THR A 359 -4.21 -11.91 15.28
N ALA A 360 -2.94 -12.35 15.17
CA ALA A 360 -2.05 -11.87 14.12
C ALA A 360 -2.58 -12.21 12.71
N TYR A 361 -3.14 -13.40 12.52
CA TYR A 361 -3.83 -13.74 11.27
C TYR A 361 -5.09 -12.89 11.06
N GLN A 362 -5.89 -12.63 12.10
CA GLN A 362 -7.06 -11.73 12.00
C GLN A 362 -6.65 -10.33 11.57
N MET A 363 -5.53 -9.80 12.09
CA MET A 363 -5.00 -8.48 11.73
C MET A 363 -4.58 -8.38 10.25
N ALA A 364 -4.13 -9.46 9.65
CA ALA A 364 -3.75 -9.52 8.22
C ALA A 364 -4.87 -10.06 7.32
N THR A 365 -6.09 -10.25 7.82
CA THR A 365 -7.21 -10.81 7.05
C THR A 365 -8.50 -10.05 7.32
N ILE A 366 -9.30 -10.51 8.29
CA ILE A 366 -10.67 -9.99 8.54
C ILE A 366 -10.66 -8.54 9.03
N ASN A 367 -9.69 -8.12 9.86
CA ASN A 367 -9.67 -6.77 10.40
C ASN A 367 -9.45 -5.74 9.25
N ASN A 368 -8.49 -6.02 8.37
CA ASN A 368 -8.22 -5.21 7.19
C ASN A 368 -9.40 -5.21 6.21
N ALA A 369 -9.96 -6.39 5.93
CA ALA A 369 -11.13 -6.52 5.06
C ALA A 369 -12.37 -5.81 5.61
N ALA A 370 -12.57 -5.80 6.93
CA ALA A 370 -13.68 -5.10 7.57
C ALA A 370 -13.49 -3.58 7.51
N HIS A 371 -12.29 -3.08 7.78
CA HIS A 371 -11.96 -1.66 7.67
C HIS A 371 -12.27 -1.13 6.27
N TRP A 372 -11.81 -1.83 5.23
CA TRP A 372 -12.02 -1.44 3.84
C TRP A 372 -13.38 -1.86 3.25
N GLN A 373 -14.32 -2.33 4.10
CA GLN A 373 -15.69 -2.69 3.73
C GLN A 373 -15.76 -3.83 2.68
N VAL A 374 -14.76 -4.70 2.64
CA VAL A 374 -14.70 -5.87 1.73
C VAL A 374 -14.78 -7.22 2.46
N SER A 375 -15.18 -7.26 3.73
CA SER A 375 -15.31 -8.50 4.51
C SER A 375 -16.38 -9.47 3.97
N HIS A 376 -17.26 -8.99 3.10
CA HIS A 376 -18.19 -9.83 2.35
C HIS A 376 -17.52 -10.58 1.17
N LEU A 377 -16.26 -10.25 0.86
CA LEU A 377 -15.43 -10.85 -0.20
C LEU A 377 -14.21 -11.58 0.34
N HIS A 378 -13.53 -11.01 1.35
CA HIS A 378 -12.22 -11.41 1.85
C HIS A 378 -12.18 -11.62 3.36
N GLY A 379 -11.07 -12.19 3.84
CA GLY A 379 -10.69 -12.25 5.24
C GLY A 379 -11.31 -13.39 6.04
N VAL A 380 -12.20 -14.18 5.42
CA VAL A 380 -12.90 -15.32 6.05
C VAL A 380 -13.00 -16.47 5.06
N LEU A 381 -12.75 -17.69 5.48
CA LEU A 381 -13.11 -18.88 4.72
C LEU A 381 -14.61 -19.17 4.95
N ALA A 382 -15.46 -18.67 4.07
CA ALA A 382 -16.91 -18.84 4.20
C ALA A 382 -17.59 -18.85 2.82
N PRO A 383 -18.76 -19.51 2.68
CA PRO A 383 -19.50 -19.55 1.43
C PRO A 383 -19.78 -18.14 0.87
N GLY A 384 -19.57 -17.99 -0.45
CA GLY A 384 -19.75 -16.72 -1.17
C GLY A 384 -18.52 -15.82 -1.21
N ARG A 385 -17.50 -16.02 -0.36
CA ARG A 385 -16.23 -15.28 -0.39
C ARG A 385 -15.34 -15.78 -1.52
N TYR A 386 -14.36 -14.98 -1.91
CA TYR A 386 -13.32 -15.45 -2.83
C TYR A 386 -12.64 -16.70 -2.28
N ALA A 387 -12.35 -17.63 -3.16
CA ALA A 387 -11.64 -18.85 -2.81
C ALA A 387 -10.12 -18.55 -2.77
N ASP A 388 -9.74 -17.65 -1.87
CA ASP A 388 -8.37 -17.27 -1.54
C ASP A 388 -8.00 -18.01 -0.26
N VAL A 389 -7.24 -19.10 -0.40
CA VAL A 389 -6.93 -20.03 0.70
C VAL A 389 -5.44 -20.26 0.76
N LEU A 390 -4.84 -20.03 1.91
CA LEU A 390 -3.47 -20.44 2.20
C LEU A 390 -3.50 -21.79 2.92
N ILE A 391 -2.64 -22.71 2.50
CA ILE A 391 -2.35 -23.94 3.21
C ILE A 391 -1.02 -23.74 3.92
N VAL A 392 -1.05 -23.71 5.25
CA VAL A 392 0.08 -23.36 6.11
C VAL A 392 0.56 -24.59 6.84
N SER A 393 1.81 -24.97 6.67
CA SER A 393 2.43 -26.16 7.29
C SER A 393 2.89 -25.92 8.73
N ASP A 394 3.26 -24.68 9.09
CA ASP A 394 3.59 -24.27 10.46
C ASP A 394 2.86 -22.95 10.75
N PHE A 395 1.82 -23.02 11.59
CA PHE A 395 0.92 -21.91 11.86
C PHE A 395 1.60 -20.75 12.60
N GLU A 396 2.51 -21.05 13.53
CA GLU A 396 3.20 -20.00 14.30
C GLU A 396 4.34 -19.35 13.50
N LYS A 397 5.01 -20.13 12.62
CA LYS A 397 6.06 -19.62 11.74
C LYS A 397 5.52 -19.04 10.43
N VAL A 398 4.22 -19.14 10.20
CA VAL A 398 3.57 -18.68 8.96
C VAL A 398 4.24 -19.33 7.73
N ALA A 399 4.51 -20.64 7.80
CA ALA A 399 5.15 -21.37 6.71
C ALA A 399 4.10 -21.78 5.66
N ILE A 400 3.98 -20.99 4.60
CA ILE A 400 2.99 -21.18 3.54
C ILE A 400 3.48 -22.27 2.59
N ASP A 401 2.71 -23.37 2.47
CA ASP A 401 2.99 -24.46 1.54
C ASP A 401 2.33 -24.22 0.18
N ARG A 402 1.05 -23.85 0.17
CA ARG A 402 0.29 -23.57 -1.07
C ARG A 402 -0.59 -22.33 -0.93
N VAL A 403 -0.76 -21.64 -2.04
CA VAL A 403 -1.62 -20.46 -2.17
C VAL A 403 -2.66 -20.72 -3.26
N PHE A 404 -3.92 -20.66 -2.88
CA PHE A 404 -5.04 -20.61 -3.81
C PHE A 404 -5.54 -19.17 -3.88
N ALA A 405 -5.70 -18.64 -5.08
CA ALA A 405 -6.36 -17.36 -5.33
C ALA A 405 -7.39 -17.54 -6.45
N ASN A 406 -8.58 -16.97 -6.27
CA ASN A 406 -9.73 -17.21 -7.18
C ASN A 406 -9.99 -18.70 -7.42
N GLY A 407 -9.81 -19.54 -6.41
CA GLY A 407 -10.05 -20.98 -6.48
C GLY A 407 -9.02 -21.78 -7.27
N ARG A 408 -7.91 -21.17 -7.68
CA ARG A 408 -6.84 -21.83 -8.44
C ARG A 408 -5.55 -21.86 -7.62
N LEU A 409 -4.81 -22.95 -7.71
CA LEU A 409 -3.45 -23.00 -7.16
C LEU A 409 -2.58 -22.03 -7.94
N VAL A 410 -2.06 -20.99 -7.26
CA VAL A 410 -1.23 -19.93 -7.86
C VAL A 410 0.21 -20.00 -7.41
N ALA A 411 0.48 -20.60 -6.24
CA ALA A 411 1.84 -20.84 -5.77
C ALA A 411 1.91 -22.08 -4.88
N GLU A 412 3.04 -22.74 -4.90
CA GLU A 412 3.37 -23.90 -4.08
C GLU A 412 4.86 -23.86 -3.69
N GLN A 413 5.13 -24.11 -2.40
CA GLN A 413 6.50 -24.12 -1.84
C GLN A 413 7.32 -22.88 -2.21
N GLY A 414 6.72 -21.72 -2.07
CA GLY A 414 7.36 -20.42 -2.34
C GLY A 414 7.58 -20.09 -3.82
N ARG A 415 6.97 -20.84 -4.75
CA ARG A 415 7.12 -20.65 -6.20
C ARG A 415 5.74 -20.53 -6.87
N LEU A 416 5.67 -19.71 -7.91
CA LEU A 416 4.46 -19.63 -8.73
C LEU A 416 4.16 -20.97 -9.41
N ALA A 417 2.89 -21.34 -9.48
CA ALA A 417 2.41 -22.53 -10.19
C ALA A 417 2.34 -22.32 -11.73
N GLY A 418 2.41 -21.08 -12.19
CA GLY A 418 2.39 -20.73 -13.61
C GLY A 418 2.60 -19.24 -13.86
N PRO A 419 2.71 -18.83 -15.11
CA PRO A 419 2.92 -17.42 -15.46
C PRO A 419 1.69 -16.57 -15.12
N LEU A 420 1.93 -15.30 -14.76
CA LEU A 420 0.90 -14.31 -14.50
C LEU A 420 0.72 -13.38 -15.72
N ASP A 421 -0.52 -12.95 -15.94
CA ASP A 421 -0.88 -11.95 -16.95
C ASP A 421 -1.61 -10.78 -16.29
N ALA A 422 -1.03 -9.58 -16.36
CA ALA A 422 -1.63 -8.32 -15.93
C ALA A 422 -2.09 -7.45 -17.12
N GLY A 423 -2.01 -7.98 -18.34
CA GLY A 423 -2.20 -7.22 -19.56
C GLY A 423 -0.99 -6.34 -19.93
N PRO A 424 -1.09 -5.63 -21.05
CA PRO A 424 -0.04 -4.72 -21.49
C PRO A 424 -0.01 -3.45 -20.64
N ILE A 425 1.19 -2.95 -20.38
CA ILE A 425 1.37 -1.63 -19.76
C ILE A 425 1.11 -0.56 -20.82
N ASP A 426 0.25 0.42 -20.52
CA ASP A 426 -0.02 1.54 -21.42
C ASP A 426 1.30 2.24 -21.80
N PRO A 427 1.62 2.39 -23.11
CA PRO A 427 2.80 3.11 -23.56
C PRO A 427 2.91 4.53 -23.00
N ALA A 428 1.83 5.20 -22.67
CA ALA A 428 1.82 6.52 -22.03
C ALA A 428 2.52 6.53 -20.66
N LEU A 429 2.51 5.42 -19.94
CA LEU A 429 3.22 5.26 -18.67
C LEU A 429 4.73 5.08 -18.85
N ARG A 430 5.21 4.78 -20.06
CA ARG A 430 6.65 4.59 -20.37
C ARG A 430 7.34 5.87 -20.83
N ASN A 431 6.66 7.01 -20.84
CA ASN A 431 7.21 8.28 -21.31
C ASN A 431 6.80 9.43 -20.38
N THR A 432 7.11 9.28 -19.10
CA THR A 432 6.76 10.26 -18.07
C THR A 432 7.93 11.17 -17.69
N VAL A 433 9.16 10.87 -18.10
CA VAL A 433 10.33 11.71 -17.87
C VAL A 433 10.64 12.51 -19.12
N ARG A 434 10.33 13.82 -19.06
CA ARG A 434 10.42 14.73 -20.22
C ARG A 434 11.11 16.02 -19.82
N LEU A 435 12.42 16.07 -19.97
CA LEU A 435 13.16 17.31 -19.85
C LEU A 435 13.00 18.13 -21.14
N SER A 436 12.82 19.44 -21.03
CA SER A 436 12.68 20.32 -22.21
C SER A 436 13.99 20.51 -22.97
N ARG A 437 15.12 20.26 -22.34
CA ARG A 437 16.48 20.25 -22.88
C ARG A 437 17.41 19.43 -21.98
N GLU A 438 18.60 19.14 -22.46
CA GLU A 438 19.66 18.60 -21.61
C GLU A 438 20.07 19.60 -20.53
N LEU A 439 20.32 19.07 -19.33
CA LEU A 439 20.85 19.82 -18.20
C LEU A 439 22.36 20.03 -18.35
N ARG A 440 22.83 21.16 -17.88
CA ARG A 440 24.24 21.56 -17.86
C ARG A 440 24.67 21.81 -16.42
N ALA A 441 25.96 21.76 -16.15
CA ALA A 441 26.54 22.12 -14.85
C ALA A 441 26.05 23.49 -14.35
N SER A 442 25.90 24.47 -15.26
CA SER A 442 25.40 25.80 -14.93
C SER A 442 23.95 25.84 -14.40
N ASP A 443 23.15 24.80 -14.63
CA ASP A 443 21.77 24.74 -14.11
C ASP A 443 21.72 24.50 -12.58
N PHE A 444 22.83 24.06 -12.01
CA PHE A 444 22.98 23.79 -10.57
C PHE A 444 23.77 24.88 -9.82
N GLU A 445 24.11 25.99 -10.49
CA GLU A 445 24.83 27.08 -9.88
C GLU A 445 23.96 27.89 -8.93
N ILE A 446 24.51 28.22 -7.76
CA ILE A 446 23.91 29.15 -6.80
C ILE A 446 24.77 30.41 -6.82
N LEU A 447 24.21 31.53 -7.26
CA LEU A 447 24.91 32.78 -7.40
C LEU A 447 25.25 33.40 -6.01
N ALA A 448 26.47 33.86 -5.87
CA ALA A 448 26.90 34.61 -4.71
C ALA A 448 26.60 36.11 -4.88
N PRO A 449 26.29 36.85 -3.80
CA PRO A 449 26.25 38.31 -3.86
C PRO A 449 27.60 38.87 -4.34
N PRO A 450 27.63 40.01 -5.05
CA PRO A 450 28.86 40.59 -5.60
C PRO A 450 29.92 40.83 -4.55
N ASN A 451 31.18 40.57 -4.90
CA ASN A 451 32.37 40.83 -4.05
C ASN A 451 32.39 40.11 -2.69
N ARG A 452 31.66 39.01 -2.53
CA ARG A 452 31.70 38.18 -1.33
C ARG A 452 32.65 37.00 -1.53
N ARG A 453 33.45 36.68 -0.54
CA ARG A 453 34.25 35.44 -0.47
C ARG A 453 33.56 34.37 0.35
N ASP A 454 32.70 34.79 1.26
CA ASP A 454 31.89 33.94 2.13
C ASP A 454 30.44 34.44 2.12
N VAL A 455 29.49 33.50 2.10
CA VAL A 455 28.07 33.78 2.02
C VAL A 455 27.34 32.97 3.07
N ARG A 456 26.39 33.57 3.75
CA ARG A 456 25.49 32.85 4.63
C ARG A 456 24.45 32.11 3.77
N ALA A 457 24.27 30.84 4.04
CA ALA A 457 23.31 29.98 3.33
C ALA A 457 22.50 29.17 4.33
N TYR A 458 21.28 28.84 3.92
CA TYR A 458 20.52 27.78 4.56
C TYR A 458 21.01 26.43 4.04
N VAL A 459 21.36 25.53 4.96
CA VAL A 459 21.78 24.17 4.70
C VAL A 459 20.79 23.24 5.39
N LEU A 460 20.19 22.32 4.67
CA LEU A 460 19.30 21.34 5.24
C LEU A 460 20.12 20.15 5.79
N PRO A 461 19.83 19.68 7.01
CA PRO A 461 20.48 18.48 7.54
C PRO A 461 20.00 17.22 6.82
N PRO A 462 20.76 16.10 6.90
CA PRO A 462 20.28 14.83 6.36
C PRO A 462 19.03 14.42 7.15
N ARG A 463 17.91 14.30 6.44
CA ARG A 463 16.63 13.95 7.05
C ARG A 463 16.27 12.54 6.64
N TYR A 464 16.09 11.69 7.62
CA TYR A 464 15.36 10.45 7.49
C TYR A 464 14.40 10.41 8.68
N PHE A 465 13.13 10.73 8.43
CA PHE A 465 12.03 10.77 9.42
C PHE A 465 12.24 11.72 10.63
N SER A 466 13.12 12.72 10.54
CA SER A 466 13.27 13.75 11.59
C SER A 466 12.52 15.02 11.21
N ARG A 467 11.34 15.22 11.78
CA ARG A 467 10.43 16.37 11.51
C ARG A 467 10.91 17.70 12.12
N GLU A 468 11.83 17.66 13.08
CA GLU A 468 12.17 18.82 13.91
C GLU A 468 13.35 19.65 13.39
N LEU A 469 14.08 19.13 12.39
CA LEU A 469 15.30 19.76 11.91
C LEU A 469 15.00 20.82 10.83
N GLY A 470 14.99 22.08 11.24
CA GLY A 470 14.97 23.22 10.31
C GLY A 470 16.30 23.42 9.59
N PRO A 471 16.36 24.29 8.56
CA PRO A 471 17.59 24.65 7.91
C PRO A 471 18.53 25.34 8.90
N ILE A 472 19.79 24.94 8.85
CA ILE A 472 20.84 25.51 9.68
C ILE A 472 21.53 26.59 8.85
N THR A 473 21.78 27.79 9.46
CA THR A 473 22.59 28.80 8.81
C THR A 473 24.06 28.42 8.86
N LYS A 474 24.70 28.29 7.71
CA LYS A 474 26.14 28.03 7.57
C LYS A 474 26.78 29.13 6.75
N THR A 475 28.07 29.41 7.01
CA THR A 475 28.88 30.21 6.12
C THR A 475 29.57 29.30 5.13
N LEU A 476 29.31 29.52 3.83
CA LEU A 476 29.89 28.76 2.72
C LEU A 476 30.82 29.63 1.90
N PRO A 477 31.90 29.07 1.34
CA PRO A 477 32.83 29.83 0.51
C PRO A 477 32.15 30.24 -0.81
N ALA A 478 32.59 31.39 -1.35
CA ALA A 478 32.17 31.88 -2.64
C ALA A 478 33.38 32.21 -3.52
N SER A 479 33.37 31.73 -4.75
CA SER A 479 34.39 32.02 -5.74
C SER A 479 33.80 32.08 -7.15
N GLY A 480 34.36 32.92 -8.04
CA GLY A 480 33.86 33.08 -9.41
C GLY A 480 32.41 33.57 -9.47
N GLY A 481 31.91 34.27 -8.45
CA GLY A 481 30.53 34.74 -8.38
C GLY A 481 29.50 33.65 -8.01
N ARG A 482 29.96 32.49 -7.54
CA ARG A 482 29.13 31.31 -7.16
C ARG A 482 29.44 30.87 -5.74
N VAL A 483 28.40 30.42 -5.03
CA VAL A 483 28.56 29.78 -3.71
C VAL A 483 29.00 28.33 -3.93
N GLN A 484 30.04 27.94 -3.21
CA GLN A 484 30.67 26.63 -3.33
C GLN A 484 30.10 25.64 -2.30
N ARG A 485 30.21 24.35 -2.59
CA ARG A 485 30.01 23.25 -1.63
C ARG A 485 31.09 23.33 -0.54
N ASP A 486 30.84 22.66 0.57
CA ASP A 486 31.85 22.44 1.59
C ASP A 486 31.94 20.92 1.89
N LEU A 487 32.54 20.21 0.94
CA LEU A 487 32.67 18.75 0.99
C LEU A 487 33.35 18.24 2.25
N PRO A 488 34.41 18.88 2.77
CA PRO A 488 34.99 18.47 4.05
C PRO A 488 34.03 18.52 5.24
N ARG A 489 32.96 19.36 5.17
CA ARG A 489 31.89 19.40 6.17
C ARG A 489 30.65 18.59 5.75
N GLY A 490 30.74 17.77 4.68
CA GLY A 490 29.65 16.97 4.16
C GLY A 490 28.53 17.75 3.48
N ILE A 491 28.79 19.03 3.10
CA ILE A 491 27.79 19.90 2.48
C ILE A 491 27.87 19.79 0.95
N THR A 492 26.85 19.20 0.36
CA THR A 492 26.69 19.04 -1.10
C THR A 492 25.56 19.92 -1.63
N LYS A 493 25.43 20.02 -2.96
CA LYS A 493 24.22 20.57 -3.57
C LYS A 493 23.20 19.48 -3.81
N PHE A 494 21.93 19.83 -3.65
CA PHE A 494 20.78 19.02 -3.99
C PHE A 494 19.86 19.85 -4.88
N ALA A 495 19.37 19.26 -5.98
CA ALA A 495 18.46 19.90 -6.89
C ALA A 495 17.24 19.02 -7.16
N ILE A 496 16.07 19.65 -7.33
CA ILE A 496 14.84 19.05 -7.83
C ILE A 496 14.56 19.66 -9.20
N VAL A 497 14.39 18.80 -10.20
CA VAL A 497 14.14 19.19 -11.59
C VAL A 497 12.76 18.69 -11.99
N GLU A 498 11.90 19.59 -12.44
CA GLU A 498 10.59 19.23 -13.00
C GLU A 498 10.78 18.32 -14.24
N ARG A 499 10.14 17.14 -14.23
CA ARG A 499 10.33 16.11 -15.26
C ARG A 499 9.09 15.82 -16.12
N TYR A 500 8.03 16.59 -15.98
CA TYR A 500 6.73 16.32 -16.61
C TYR A 500 6.51 17.09 -17.91
N GLY A 501 7.52 17.88 -18.34
CA GLY A 501 7.47 18.70 -19.56
C GLY A 501 6.65 19.98 -19.37
N LYS A 502 6.56 20.52 -18.15
CA LYS A 502 5.83 21.75 -17.81
C LYS A 502 6.72 23.01 -17.76
N GLY A 503 7.91 22.96 -18.33
CA GLY A 503 8.81 24.10 -18.38
C GLY A 503 10.17 23.88 -17.74
N MET A 504 10.38 22.75 -17.06
CA MET A 504 11.64 22.36 -16.44
C MET A 504 12.14 23.39 -15.40
N SER A 505 11.29 23.70 -14.41
CA SER A 505 11.73 24.44 -13.22
C SER A 505 12.78 23.63 -12.45
N ILE A 506 13.75 24.33 -11.84
CA ILE A 506 14.87 23.72 -11.10
C ILE A 506 15.02 24.47 -9.79
N GLY A 507 14.80 23.77 -8.68
CA GLY A 507 15.17 24.24 -7.34
C GLY A 507 16.52 23.67 -6.95
N VAL A 508 17.40 24.51 -6.39
CA VAL A 508 18.74 24.09 -5.92
C VAL A 508 18.98 24.62 -4.52
N SER A 509 19.52 23.80 -3.63
CA SER A 509 19.93 24.22 -2.29
C SER A 509 21.14 23.41 -1.78
N PHE A 510 21.57 23.70 -0.57
CA PHE A 510 22.65 22.98 0.10
C PHE A 510 22.11 22.04 1.17
N TRP A 511 22.69 20.82 1.23
CA TRP A 511 22.31 19.77 2.18
C TRP A 511 23.56 19.10 2.79
N GLU A 512 23.47 18.71 4.06
CA GLU A 512 24.52 17.92 4.75
C GLU A 512 24.32 16.42 4.48
N LEU A 513 24.51 15.99 3.22
CA LEU A 513 24.27 14.59 2.82
C LEU A 513 25.50 13.70 2.95
N GLY A 514 26.68 14.27 3.23
CA GLY A 514 27.96 13.59 3.05
C GLY A 514 28.34 13.61 1.56
N PHE A 515 28.50 12.44 0.95
CA PHE A 515 28.75 12.25 -0.49
C PHE A 515 29.81 13.24 -1.03
N ASP A 516 31.07 13.05 -0.64
CA ASP A 516 32.16 13.94 -0.99
C ASP A 516 32.71 13.75 -2.41
N GLN A 517 32.12 12.82 -3.17
CA GLN A 517 32.46 12.51 -4.56
C GLN A 517 31.23 12.02 -5.35
N GLY A 518 31.26 12.20 -6.69
CA GLY A 518 30.21 11.74 -7.59
C GLY A 518 28.86 12.44 -7.42
N ALA A 519 27.85 11.89 -8.07
CA ALA A 519 26.45 12.35 -8.01
C ALA A 519 25.49 11.19 -8.10
N ILE A 520 24.29 11.36 -7.52
CA ILE A 520 23.16 10.42 -7.63
C ILE A 520 21.95 11.18 -8.15
N ALA A 521 21.30 10.63 -9.19
CA ALA A 521 20.02 11.11 -9.71
C ALA A 521 18.97 10.02 -9.60
N TRP A 522 17.74 10.40 -9.25
CA TRP A 522 16.62 9.44 -9.11
C TRP A 522 15.26 10.10 -9.38
N THR A 523 14.28 9.28 -9.78
CA THR A 523 12.89 9.72 -10.02
C THR A 523 11.90 9.16 -9.00
N VAL A 524 12.30 8.21 -8.16
CA VAL A 524 11.50 7.76 -7.01
C VAL A 524 11.75 8.71 -5.84
N ASN A 525 11.07 9.84 -5.87
CA ASN A 525 11.29 10.96 -4.94
C ASN A 525 9.95 11.38 -4.34
N HIS A 526 9.63 10.79 -3.20
CA HIS A 526 8.31 10.91 -2.57
C HIS A 526 7.94 12.36 -2.24
N ASP A 527 6.69 12.80 -2.54
CA ASP A 527 5.64 12.08 -3.30
C ASP A 527 5.43 12.71 -4.68
N HIS A 528 6.09 13.85 -4.95
CA HIS A 528 5.99 14.57 -6.22
C HIS A 528 6.69 13.88 -7.40
N HIS A 529 7.62 12.98 -7.11
CA HIS A 529 8.43 12.20 -8.06
C HIS A 529 9.12 13.01 -9.16
N ASN A 530 9.43 14.28 -8.90
CA ASN A 530 10.34 15.05 -9.73
C ASN A 530 11.75 14.45 -9.69
N LEU A 531 12.55 14.72 -10.71
CA LEU A 531 13.91 14.24 -10.78
C LEU A 531 14.76 14.90 -9.69
N GLY A 532 15.13 14.13 -8.67
CA GLY A 532 16.09 14.52 -7.66
C GLY A 532 17.51 14.27 -8.15
N VAL A 533 18.43 15.18 -7.86
CA VAL A 533 19.87 14.97 -8.08
C VAL A 533 20.70 15.70 -7.05
N PHE A 534 21.67 15.03 -6.46
CA PHE A 534 22.67 15.66 -5.62
C PHE A 534 24.07 15.19 -6.00
N GLY A 535 25.10 15.97 -5.62
CA GLY A 535 26.45 15.55 -5.93
C GLY A 535 27.54 16.50 -5.46
N ALA A 536 28.77 15.99 -5.54
CA ALA A 536 30.00 16.69 -5.20
C ALA A 536 30.46 17.66 -6.31
N SER A 537 30.00 17.48 -7.57
CA SER A 537 30.26 18.40 -8.69
C SER A 537 29.00 18.68 -9.50
N ASP A 538 28.90 19.86 -10.10
CA ASP A 538 27.77 20.24 -10.96
C ASP A 538 27.80 19.44 -12.29
N GLU A 539 28.99 19.06 -12.76
CA GLU A 539 29.23 18.25 -13.95
C GLU A 539 28.66 16.85 -13.77
N ASP A 540 28.99 16.15 -12.70
CA ASP A 540 28.46 14.82 -12.40
C ASP A 540 26.94 14.85 -12.18
N MET A 541 26.41 15.91 -11.54
CA MET A 541 24.96 16.11 -11.38
C MET A 541 24.27 16.20 -12.75
N ALA A 542 24.84 16.95 -13.71
CA ALA A 542 24.28 17.07 -15.05
C ALA A 542 24.29 15.72 -15.79
N VAL A 543 25.40 15.00 -15.75
CA VAL A 543 25.53 13.67 -16.37
C VAL A 543 24.53 12.67 -15.77
N ALA A 544 24.44 12.62 -14.43
CA ALA A 544 23.54 11.71 -13.73
C ALA A 544 22.07 12.00 -14.05
N ALA A 545 21.65 13.26 -14.01
CA ALA A 545 20.28 13.68 -14.29
C ALA A 545 19.86 13.42 -15.75
N ASN A 546 20.71 13.77 -16.71
CA ASN A 546 20.46 13.51 -18.13
C ASN A 546 20.39 12.00 -18.42
N ARG A 547 21.28 11.20 -17.83
CA ARG A 547 21.25 9.75 -17.97
C ARG A 547 19.99 9.15 -17.37
N CYS A 548 19.57 9.62 -16.17
CA CYS A 548 18.35 9.19 -15.52
C CYS A 548 17.10 9.48 -16.39
N ALA A 549 17.05 10.64 -17.01
CA ALA A 549 15.99 10.95 -17.98
C ALA A 549 16.04 10.04 -19.22
N ALA A 550 17.24 9.79 -19.76
CA ALA A 550 17.42 8.96 -20.96
C ALA A 550 17.00 7.50 -20.79
N ILE A 551 17.14 6.94 -19.56
CA ILE A 551 16.69 5.57 -19.24
C ILE A 551 15.19 5.48 -18.88
N GLY A 552 14.45 6.60 -18.94
CA GLY A 552 13.02 6.66 -18.62
C GLY A 552 12.71 6.82 -17.13
N GLY A 553 13.69 7.21 -16.33
CA GLY A 553 13.63 7.31 -14.86
C GLY A 553 14.28 6.12 -14.16
N GLY A 554 14.34 6.20 -12.86
CA GLY A 554 15.01 5.22 -12.01
C GLY A 554 16.14 5.84 -11.20
N TYR A 555 17.27 5.16 -11.09
CA TYR A 555 18.45 5.60 -10.34
C TYR A 555 19.69 5.58 -11.22
N VAL A 556 20.54 6.60 -11.09
CA VAL A 556 21.84 6.67 -11.78
C VAL A 556 22.90 7.24 -10.83
N ILE A 557 24.01 6.55 -10.70
CA ILE A 557 25.18 6.98 -9.92
C ILE A 557 26.33 7.26 -10.87
N VAL A 558 26.90 8.45 -10.78
CA VAL A 558 27.99 8.94 -11.63
C VAL A 558 29.16 9.38 -10.79
N LYS A 559 30.37 9.16 -11.26
CA LYS A 559 31.59 9.75 -10.73
C LYS A 559 32.56 10.04 -11.86
N ASP A 560 33.15 11.23 -11.85
CA ASP A 560 34.12 11.70 -12.86
C ASP A 560 33.59 11.52 -14.30
N GLY A 561 32.31 11.87 -14.52
CA GLY A 561 31.61 11.74 -15.79
C GLY A 561 31.24 10.30 -16.19
N THR A 562 31.57 9.29 -15.39
CA THR A 562 31.33 7.87 -15.69
C THR A 562 30.17 7.33 -14.87
N VAL A 563 29.22 6.63 -15.52
CA VAL A 563 28.12 5.92 -14.85
C VAL A 563 28.68 4.68 -14.14
N LEU A 564 28.57 4.62 -12.82
CA LEU A 564 29.04 3.51 -11.99
C LEU A 564 27.95 2.44 -11.79
N ALA A 565 26.69 2.88 -11.64
CA ALA A 565 25.53 2.01 -11.51
C ALA A 565 24.27 2.72 -11.97
N GLU A 566 23.32 1.94 -12.48
CA GLU A 566 22.00 2.45 -12.83
C GLU A 566 20.92 1.36 -12.65
N LEU A 567 19.68 1.79 -12.41
CA LEU A 567 18.48 0.96 -12.41
C LEU A 567 17.40 1.70 -13.20
N PRO A 568 17.10 1.25 -14.44
CA PRO A 568 15.99 1.81 -15.22
C PRO A 568 14.64 1.45 -14.59
N LEU A 569 13.76 2.43 -14.45
CA LEU A 569 12.38 2.26 -14.00
C LEU A 569 11.44 2.92 -15.02
N PRO A 570 11.29 2.35 -16.23
CA PRO A 570 10.64 3.04 -17.34
C PRO A 570 9.11 3.13 -17.20
N VAL A 571 8.49 2.43 -16.27
CA VAL A 571 7.06 2.52 -16.01
C VAL A 571 6.82 3.64 -15.00
N ALA A 572 6.27 4.74 -15.45
CA ALA A 572 6.04 5.98 -14.71
C ALA A 572 7.32 6.63 -14.13
N GLY A 573 8.51 6.13 -14.46
CA GLY A 573 9.76 6.50 -13.78
C GLY A 573 9.88 5.92 -12.37
N LEU A 574 9.06 4.91 -12.04
CA LEU A 574 8.92 4.33 -10.71
C LEU A 574 9.15 2.82 -10.67
N MET A 575 8.79 2.11 -11.74
CA MET A 575 8.72 0.64 -11.76
C MET A 575 9.43 0.05 -12.97
N SER A 576 9.95 -1.18 -12.81
CA SER A 576 10.48 -2.04 -13.86
C SER A 576 9.57 -3.25 -14.13
N ASP A 577 9.51 -3.68 -15.39
CA ASP A 577 8.88 -4.94 -15.78
C ASP A 577 9.92 -6.08 -16.00
N ASP A 578 11.14 -5.85 -15.56
CA ASP A 578 12.21 -6.84 -15.57
C ASP A 578 12.02 -7.91 -14.50
N ASP A 579 12.85 -8.94 -14.55
CA ASP A 579 12.85 -10.02 -13.57
C ASP A 579 13.08 -9.49 -12.13
N PRO A 580 12.26 -9.87 -11.13
CA PRO A 580 12.37 -9.37 -9.78
C PRO A 580 13.74 -9.58 -9.13
N LEU A 581 14.41 -10.73 -9.41
CA LEU A 581 15.76 -10.98 -8.89
C LEU A 581 16.79 -10.04 -9.48
N ALA A 582 16.67 -9.74 -10.79
CA ALA A 582 17.57 -8.79 -11.46
C ALA A 582 17.38 -7.37 -10.90
N VAL A 583 16.14 -6.94 -10.64
CA VAL A 583 15.86 -5.63 -10.03
C VAL A 583 16.41 -5.56 -8.60
N ALA A 584 16.20 -6.62 -7.80
CA ALA A 584 16.74 -6.70 -6.44
C ALA A 584 18.28 -6.63 -6.43
N GLU A 585 18.94 -7.34 -7.34
CA GLU A 585 20.39 -7.30 -7.46
C GLU A 585 20.89 -5.91 -7.87
N ALA A 586 20.17 -5.24 -8.78
CA ALA A 586 20.49 -3.87 -9.17
C ALA A 586 20.35 -2.89 -8.00
N ILE A 587 19.32 -3.02 -7.14
CA ILE A 587 19.15 -2.22 -5.92
C ILE A 587 20.33 -2.45 -4.97
N ARG A 588 20.70 -3.71 -4.68
CA ARG A 588 21.84 -4.02 -3.82
C ARG A 588 23.16 -3.47 -4.37
N LYS A 589 23.33 -3.51 -5.70
CA LYS A 589 24.49 -2.90 -6.35
C LYS A 589 24.50 -1.38 -6.21
N LEU A 590 23.35 -0.72 -6.40
CA LEU A 590 23.22 0.73 -6.20
C LEU A 590 23.58 1.13 -4.79
N ASP A 591 23.04 0.46 -3.77
CA ASP A 591 23.35 0.73 -2.36
C ASP A 591 24.83 0.58 -2.06
N LYS A 592 25.46 -0.49 -2.56
CA LYS A 592 26.89 -0.71 -2.39
C LYS A 592 27.74 0.40 -3.03
N VAL A 593 27.37 0.83 -4.24
CA VAL A 593 28.09 1.92 -4.94
C VAL A 593 27.85 3.25 -4.23
N ALA A 594 26.62 3.56 -3.83
CA ALA A 594 26.27 4.77 -3.11
C ALA A 594 26.99 4.87 -1.75
N ALA A 595 27.09 3.77 -1.01
CA ALA A 595 27.86 3.72 0.24
C ALA A 595 29.36 4.03 0.03
N GLY A 596 29.90 3.69 -1.15
CA GLY A 596 31.27 4.03 -1.53
C GLY A 596 31.50 5.52 -1.86
N LEU A 597 30.44 6.34 -1.91
CA LEU A 597 30.51 7.79 -2.12
C LEU A 597 30.48 8.59 -0.79
N HIS A 598 30.68 7.92 0.33
CA HIS A 598 30.77 8.48 1.68
C HIS A 598 29.52 9.27 2.14
N PRO A 599 28.33 8.64 2.18
CA PRO A 599 27.11 9.28 2.68
C PRO A 599 27.24 9.69 4.15
N ALA A 600 26.45 10.69 4.57
CA ALA A 600 26.28 10.98 5.99
C ALA A 600 25.76 9.73 6.74
N PRO A 601 26.10 9.57 8.05
CA PRO A 601 25.71 8.38 8.83
C PRO A 601 24.21 8.05 8.77
N ALA A 602 23.35 9.07 8.72
CA ALA A 602 21.90 8.89 8.60
C ALA A 602 21.47 8.24 7.28
N LEU A 603 22.31 8.26 6.24
CA LEU A 603 22.03 7.71 4.91
C LEU A 603 22.91 6.48 4.60
N ALA A 604 23.80 6.06 5.51
CA ALA A 604 24.80 5.03 5.22
C ALA A 604 24.22 3.62 5.02
N GLU A 605 23.11 3.33 5.65
CA GLU A 605 22.39 2.07 5.52
C GLU A 605 21.30 2.23 4.47
N HIS A 606 21.28 1.41 3.41
CA HIS A 606 20.36 1.50 2.28
C HIS A 606 20.23 2.91 1.68
N PRO A 607 21.33 3.53 1.20
CA PRO A 607 21.34 4.93 0.79
C PRO A 607 20.29 5.26 -0.26
N THR A 608 20.07 4.35 -1.23
CA THR A 608 19.13 4.58 -2.34
C THR A 608 17.67 4.54 -1.91
N ASP A 609 17.33 3.81 -0.85
CA ASP A 609 16.00 3.85 -0.26
C ASP A 609 15.81 5.11 0.59
N ARG A 610 16.78 5.44 1.44
CA ARG A 610 16.70 6.61 2.34
C ARG A 610 16.59 7.94 1.62
N ILE A 611 17.25 8.11 0.46
CA ILE A 611 17.15 9.35 -0.31
C ILE A 611 15.75 9.58 -0.87
N THR A 612 14.93 8.55 -1.06
CA THR A 612 13.59 8.68 -1.62
C THR A 612 12.66 9.48 -0.73
N PHE A 613 12.87 9.45 0.59
CA PHE A 613 12.01 10.08 1.60
C PHE A 613 12.55 11.40 2.15
N MET A 614 13.70 11.89 1.66
CA MET A 614 14.31 13.09 2.23
C MET A 614 13.54 14.38 1.93
N ASN A 615 12.71 14.39 0.91
CA ASN A 615 12.14 15.58 0.33
C ASN A 615 10.61 15.62 0.33
N LEU A 616 9.98 14.92 1.27
CA LEU A 616 8.52 14.94 1.44
C LEU A 616 8.00 16.37 1.66
N THR A 617 6.93 16.72 0.97
CA THR A 617 6.30 18.04 1.05
C THR A 617 4.90 18.02 1.66
N CYS A 618 4.28 16.86 1.75
CA CYS A 618 2.93 16.61 2.29
C CYS A 618 2.94 16.12 3.75
N ASP A 619 4.04 15.60 4.25
CA ASP A 619 4.21 15.30 5.68
C ASP A 619 4.58 16.61 6.42
N PRO A 620 4.27 16.79 7.72
CA PRO A 620 4.50 18.02 8.46
C PRO A 620 5.97 18.41 8.65
N TRP A 621 6.75 18.31 7.59
CA TRP A 621 8.09 18.87 7.48
C TRP A 621 7.97 20.38 7.33
N LYS A 622 8.70 21.10 8.17
CA LYS A 622 8.63 22.57 8.13
C LYS A 622 9.25 23.18 6.88
N TYR A 623 10.21 22.51 6.28
CA TYR A 623 11.01 23.04 5.18
C TYR A 623 11.33 21.94 4.19
N SER A 624 11.20 22.20 2.90
CA SER A 624 11.64 21.30 1.84
C SER A 624 12.09 22.05 0.61
N LEU A 625 12.90 21.39 -0.21
CA LEU A 625 13.26 21.83 -1.55
C LEU A 625 12.24 21.28 -2.53
N THR A 626 11.69 22.12 -3.40
CA THR A 626 10.86 21.72 -4.53
C THR A 626 11.52 22.18 -5.83
N ASP A 627 10.97 21.81 -6.96
CA ASP A 627 11.38 22.34 -8.27
C ASP A 627 11.21 23.88 -8.36
N LEU A 628 10.33 24.45 -7.54
CA LEU A 628 10.09 25.90 -7.47
C LEU A 628 11.03 26.64 -6.49
N GLY A 629 11.82 25.92 -5.71
CA GLY A 629 12.80 26.44 -4.76
C GLY A 629 12.70 25.89 -3.35
N LEU A 630 13.41 26.51 -2.41
CA LEU A 630 13.36 26.18 -0.98
C LEU A 630 12.12 26.85 -0.35
N PHE A 631 11.31 26.09 0.37
CA PHE A 631 10.07 26.57 1.00
C PHE A 631 10.00 26.27 2.49
N ASN A 632 9.39 27.20 3.23
CA ASN A 632 8.74 26.88 4.49
C ASN A 632 7.34 26.33 4.17
N LEU A 633 7.08 25.07 4.48
CA LEU A 633 5.86 24.37 4.10
C LEU A 633 4.66 24.76 4.97
N GLU A 634 4.89 25.18 6.22
CA GLU A 634 3.80 25.68 7.09
C GLU A 634 3.21 26.98 6.55
N THR A 635 4.07 27.92 6.14
CA THR A 635 3.66 29.22 5.63
C THR A 635 3.53 29.27 4.11
N GLN A 636 4.01 28.24 3.41
CA GLN A 636 4.11 28.17 1.94
C GLN A 636 4.95 29.30 1.32
N GLN A 637 5.83 29.89 2.09
CA GLN A 637 6.69 30.98 1.63
C GLN A 637 8.02 30.45 1.10
N ARG A 638 8.38 30.95 -0.08
CA ARG A 638 9.70 30.70 -0.64
C ARG A 638 10.77 31.37 0.19
N MET A 639 11.83 30.63 0.47
CA MET A 639 12.98 31.11 1.23
C MET A 639 14.18 31.37 0.31
N PRO A 640 15.01 32.35 0.62
CA PRO A 640 16.30 32.49 -0.06
C PRO A 640 17.20 31.32 0.33
N VAL A 641 17.99 30.81 -0.63
CA VAL A 641 19.01 29.81 -0.32
C VAL A 641 20.24 30.47 0.32
N VAL A 642 20.56 31.69 -0.10
CA VAL A 642 21.70 32.51 0.35
C VAL A 642 21.25 33.92 0.72
N PHE A 643 21.94 34.53 1.68
CA PHE A 643 21.63 35.86 2.21
C PHE A 643 22.80 36.58 2.88
#